data_2cf764d2d9890c476a0af978cfb4a1fe
#
_entry.id   2cf764d2d9890c476a0af978cfb4a1fe
#
_cell.length_a   1.000
_cell.length_b   1.000
_cell.length_c   1.000
_cell.angle_alpha   90.00
_cell.angle_beta   90.00
_cell.angle_gamma   90.00
#
_symmetry.space_group_name_H-M   'P 1'
#
loop_
_entity.id
_entity.type
_entity.pdbx_description
1 polymer ?
#
loop_
_entity_poly.entity_id
_entity_poly.type
_entity_poly.pdbx_seq_one_letter_code
_entity_poly.pdbx_strand_id
1 'polypeptide(L)'
;MVTDVIDVGADFPVARKALWDLFLEPQTYPRLFTGIGACELVEESPDSRIVRVRIGTAESGIRTHQLRLTVRRWYESFELQCPGTGSFVSVRLRGDEERTKIVVTVFAPGRLHPGIAEGSNAAVMSWVNAGLRRAVDVIRGARTSTVVNAENSPLRRQVSVAKQMVTVGVGRTSSLATGVKQARSLAKWGFNLAGGYATAAAYAPDRIAIIDDSGTRTFAEMHTRTSALAGALAGLDLGFGDTIGLLARNHAGMVECMVAAGKLGVDVALLNVGLSGRQIEDIVQRHRLAALFVDGDLEQLVHYLHADLPRFNTDGRPPVPGRATLDDLIAEGERPFRLPNRAGRLIVLTSGTSGTPKGARRPEPKGFGTIAALLSRIPLPMAEPMLIPAPLFHTWGLAGLQISTPLRATVVLPERFDAEDCLRLVAEHRVASMIVVPTMVNRILDLPAAVRARYDTSSLRAVVSCGAPLAGATVLQFMDVYGDILYNVYGSTEVSWATIATPDDLRTAPTTAGRPPLGTRVAVLGPDQRPVPLGVTGHIFVGNHMLFDGYVNSAPPTEADGMLDTGDLGYLDVVGRLFIAGRDDEMIISGGENVFPRPVEEALAHLPQVSEVAVVGVPDQEFGQRLAAFVVKREGAGLDSDMIRSYIRHRLSRFSVPRDVTFLPTLPRGETGKIIKHLLTGGPPADGSAQSPLGGPHLVT
;
A
#
# COMPACT_ATOMS: atom_id res chain seq x y z
N MET A 1 -53.04 -2.57 12.97
CA MET A 1 -52.74 -2.72 11.54
C MET A 1 -51.89 -1.51 11.16
N VAL A 2 -50.73 -1.70 10.59
CA VAL A 2 -49.93 -0.58 10.09
C VAL A 2 -50.63 -0.06 8.86
N THR A 3 -50.90 1.24 8.80
CA THR A 3 -51.39 1.89 7.56
C THR A 3 -50.29 1.74 6.50
N ASP A 4 -50.69 1.48 5.25
CA ASP A 4 -49.79 1.13 4.17
C ASP A 4 -48.68 2.17 3.84
N VAL A 5 -48.80 3.42 4.33
CA VAL A 5 -47.86 4.52 4.08
C VAL A 5 -47.58 5.30 5.36
N ILE A 6 -46.27 5.49 5.68
CA ILE A 6 -45.83 6.28 6.82
C ILE A 6 -44.82 7.31 6.33
N ASP A 7 -45.11 8.61 6.54
CA ASP A 7 -44.17 9.71 6.25
C ASP A 7 -43.50 10.20 7.55
N VAL A 8 -42.18 10.27 7.52
CA VAL A 8 -41.35 10.82 8.59
C VAL A 8 -40.55 11.99 8.03
N GLY A 9 -40.86 13.20 8.52
CA GLY A 9 -40.13 14.42 8.16
C GLY A 9 -39.20 14.86 9.30
N ALA A 10 -38.01 15.28 8.98
CA ALA A 10 -37.04 15.86 9.91
C ALA A 10 -36.21 16.95 9.22
N ASP A 11 -35.72 17.91 10.04
CA ASP A 11 -34.85 19.00 9.59
C ASP A 11 -33.59 19.00 10.43
N PHE A 12 -32.43 18.87 9.78
CA PHE A 12 -31.16 18.72 10.44
C PHE A 12 -30.13 19.76 9.97
N PRO A 13 -29.31 20.31 10.87
CA PRO A 13 -28.22 21.22 10.53
C PRO A 13 -26.98 20.44 10.06
N VAL A 14 -27.10 19.80 8.90
CA VAL A 14 -26.05 19.07 8.19
C VAL A 14 -26.22 19.25 6.68
N ALA A 15 -25.11 19.19 5.95
CA ALA A 15 -25.10 19.32 4.50
C ALA A 15 -25.91 18.20 3.83
N ARG A 16 -26.67 18.55 2.79
CA ARG A 16 -27.45 17.61 1.97
C ARG A 16 -26.56 16.50 1.39
N LYS A 17 -25.40 16.90 0.87
CA LYS A 17 -24.44 15.94 0.30
C LYS A 17 -23.97 14.91 1.32
N ALA A 18 -23.69 15.32 2.56
CA ALA A 18 -23.22 14.41 3.60
C ALA A 18 -24.27 13.35 3.99
N LEU A 19 -25.56 13.74 4.07
CA LEU A 19 -26.66 12.79 4.27
C LEU A 19 -26.86 11.89 3.07
N TRP A 20 -26.76 12.44 1.87
CA TRP A 20 -26.85 11.68 0.63
C TRP A 20 -25.79 10.58 0.57
N ASP A 21 -24.52 10.94 0.72
CA ASP A 21 -23.39 10.02 0.65
C ASP A 21 -23.52 8.91 1.72
N LEU A 22 -23.92 9.28 2.95
CA LEU A 22 -24.13 8.32 4.04
C LEU A 22 -25.24 7.31 3.74
N PHE A 23 -26.36 7.74 3.15
CA PHE A 23 -27.48 6.85 2.84
C PHE A 23 -27.30 6.04 1.56
N LEU A 24 -26.43 6.46 0.64
CA LEU A 24 -26.06 5.65 -0.50
C LEU A 24 -25.06 4.55 -0.16
N GLU A 25 -24.52 4.54 1.05
CA GLU A 25 -23.61 3.52 1.57
C GLU A 25 -24.38 2.50 2.46
N PRO A 26 -24.98 1.43 1.91
CA PRO A 26 -25.84 0.51 2.67
C PRO A 26 -25.12 -0.18 3.84
N GLN A 27 -23.80 -0.28 3.79
CA GLN A 27 -23.00 -0.85 4.87
C GLN A 27 -22.98 0.01 6.13
N THR A 28 -23.41 1.25 6.06
CA THR A 28 -23.62 2.11 7.23
C THR A 28 -24.92 1.79 7.98
N TYR A 29 -25.89 1.16 7.32
CA TYR A 29 -27.22 0.89 7.87
C TYR A 29 -27.23 0.12 9.19
N PRO A 30 -26.36 -0.88 9.43
CA PRO A 30 -26.28 -1.54 10.73
C PRO A 30 -25.94 -0.58 11.89
N ARG A 31 -25.23 0.50 11.61
CA ARG A 31 -24.89 1.53 12.61
C ARG A 31 -26.01 2.53 12.82
N LEU A 32 -26.83 2.74 11.80
CA LEU A 32 -27.91 3.73 11.81
C LEU A 32 -29.22 3.14 12.33
N PHE A 33 -29.54 1.92 11.94
CA PHE A 33 -30.84 1.31 12.18
C PHE A 33 -30.72 0.04 13.00
N THR A 34 -31.33 0.02 14.18
CA THR A 34 -31.38 -1.19 15.03
C THR A 34 -32.14 -2.32 14.32
N GLY A 35 -31.69 -3.55 14.48
CA GLY A 35 -32.27 -4.71 13.81
C GLY A 35 -31.73 -4.99 12.41
N ILE A 36 -30.87 -4.12 11.87
CA ILE A 36 -30.09 -4.40 10.67
C ILE A 36 -28.73 -4.91 11.10
N GLY A 37 -28.40 -6.18 10.77
CA GLY A 37 -27.19 -6.85 11.23
C GLY A 37 -26.00 -6.64 10.29
N ALA A 38 -26.17 -6.93 9.00
CA ALA A 38 -25.13 -6.76 7.99
C ALA A 38 -25.75 -6.40 6.64
N CYS A 39 -25.04 -5.59 5.88
CA CYS A 39 -25.40 -5.24 4.51
C CYS A 39 -24.20 -5.54 3.60
N GLU A 40 -24.44 -6.33 2.55
CA GLU A 40 -23.45 -6.68 1.53
C GLU A 40 -23.91 -6.16 0.17
N LEU A 41 -23.05 -5.45 -0.54
CA LEU A 41 -23.31 -5.03 -1.91
C LEU A 41 -23.16 -6.26 -2.83
N VAL A 42 -24.21 -6.59 -3.59
CA VAL A 42 -24.24 -7.76 -4.49
C VAL A 42 -23.99 -7.35 -5.92
N GLU A 43 -24.57 -6.21 -6.32
CA GLU A 43 -24.48 -5.70 -7.69
C GLU A 43 -24.56 -4.17 -7.64
N GLU A 44 -23.80 -3.50 -8.49
CA GLU A 44 -23.78 -2.04 -8.59
C GLU A 44 -23.83 -1.60 -10.06
N SER A 45 -24.72 -0.64 -10.32
CA SER A 45 -24.78 0.12 -11.55
C SER A 45 -24.85 1.62 -11.23
N PRO A 46 -24.69 2.53 -12.19
CA PRO A 46 -24.67 3.97 -11.90
C PRO A 46 -25.87 4.47 -11.08
N ASP A 47 -27.07 3.97 -11.36
CA ASP A 47 -28.29 4.43 -10.74
C ASP A 47 -28.98 3.37 -9.85
N SER A 48 -28.39 2.18 -9.70
CA SER A 48 -29.00 1.11 -8.91
C SER A 48 -27.96 0.21 -8.24
N ARG A 49 -28.25 -0.16 -6.99
CA ARG A 49 -27.45 -1.11 -6.20
C ARG A 49 -28.35 -2.23 -5.69
N ILE A 50 -27.89 -3.46 -5.79
CA ILE A 50 -28.53 -4.61 -5.16
C ILE A 50 -27.75 -4.95 -3.90
N VAL A 51 -28.43 -4.93 -2.75
CA VAL A 51 -27.83 -5.11 -1.44
C VAL A 51 -28.47 -6.29 -0.75
N ARG A 52 -27.66 -7.21 -0.23
CA ARG A 52 -28.11 -8.27 0.66
C ARG A 52 -28.07 -7.78 2.09
N VAL A 53 -29.22 -7.79 2.77
CA VAL A 53 -29.38 -7.26 4.12
C VAL A 53 -29.82 -8.36 5.08
N ARG A 54 -29.16 -8.50 6.21
CA ARG A 54 -29.60 -9.34 7.31
C ARG A 54 -30.43 -8.52 8.28
N ILE A 55 -31.67 -8.91 8.49
CA ILE A 55 -32.61 -8.19 9.37
C ILE A 55 -33.07 -9.15 10.48
N GLY A 56 -33.07 -8.66 11.72
CA GLY A 56 -33.53 -9.37 12.90
C GLY A 56 -32.50 -9.38 14.03
N THR A 57 -32.94 -9.89 15.18
CA THR A 57 -32.11 -10.12 16.37
C THR A 57 -32.04 -11.62 16.67
N ALA A 58 -31.19 -12.01 17.63
CA ALA A 58 -31.14 -13.40 18.09
C ALA A 58 -32.50 -13.91 18.63
N GLU A 59 -33.30 -13.00 19.21
CA GLU A 59 -34.62 -13.30 19.76
C GLU A 59 -35.72 -13.35 18.69
N SER A 60 -35.68 -12.46 17.70
CA SER A 60 -36.68 -12.38 16.64
C SER A 60 -36.40 -13.24 15.41
N GLY A 61 -35.24 -13.91 15.39
CA GLY A 61 -34.72 -14.65 14.24
C GLY A 61 -34.12 -13.73 13.19
N ILE A 62 -33.01 -14.17 12.55
CA ILE A 62 -32.34 -13.39 11.50
C ILE A 62 -32.82 -13.88 10.13
N ARG A 63 -33.31 -12.97 9.30
CA ARG A 63 -33.68 -13.22 7.90
C ARG A 63 -32.81 -12.42 6.96
N THR A 64 -32.49 -13.01 5.82
CA THR A 64 -31.74 -12.33 4.75
C THR A 64 -32.71 -11.86 3.69
N HIS A 65 -32.64 -10.56 3.35
CA HIS A 65 -33.44 -9.93 2.30
C HIS A 65 -32.50 -9.35 1.25
N GLN A 66 -33.00 -9.28 0.03
CA GLN A 66 -32.36 -8.56 -1.04
C GLN A 66 -33.10 -7.24 -1.25
N LEU A 67 -32.39 -6.12 -1.14
CA LEU A 67 -32.92 -4.80 -1.37
C LEU A 67 -32.36 -4.24 -2.67
N ARG A 68 -33.18 -3.53 -3.44
CA ARG A 68 -32.74 -2.72 -4.57
C ARG A 68 -32.79 -1.26 -4.19
N LEU A 69 -31.63 -0.61 -4.13
CA LEU A 69 -31.51 0.82 -4.00
C LEU A 69 -31.48 1.43 -5.41
N THR A 70 -32.36 2.36 -5.70
CA THR A 70 -32.44 3.04 -7.00
C THR A 70 -32.39 4.54 -6.79
N VAL A 71 -31.43 5.22 -7.42
CA VAL A 71 -31.33 6.68 -7.44
C VAL A 71 -32.38 7.20 -8.42
N ARG A 72 -33.26 8.09 -7.95
CA ARG A 72 -34.29 8.75 -8.76
C ARG A 72 -33.85 10.12 -9.26
N ARG A 73 -33.20 10.89 -8.35
CA ARG A 73 -32.53 12.15 -8.68
C ARG A 73 -31.30 12.30 -7.81
N TRP A 74 -30.18 12.50 -8.41
CA TRP A 74 -28.91 12.66 -7.70
C TRP A 74 -28.98 13.81 -6.69
N TYR A 75 -28.51 13.53 -5.49
CA TYR A 75 -28.55 14.41 -4.31
C TYR A 75 -29.95 14.84 -3.83
N GLU A 76 -31.04 14.35 -4.45
CA GLU A 76 -32.40 14.73 -4.09
C GLU A 76 -33.26 13.55 -3.64
N SER A 77 -33.20 12.40 -4.32
CA SER A 77 -34.08 11.30 -3.96
C SER A 77 -33.57 9.94 -4.41
N PHE A 78 -33.78 8.93 -3.57
CA PHE A 78 -33.56 7.52 -3.87
C PHE A 78 -34.63 6.64 -3.23
N GLU A 79 -34.74 5.42 -3.68
CA GLU A 79 -35.68 4.43 -3.19
C GLU A 79 -34.99 3.12 -2.87
N LEU A 80 -35.42 2.48 -1.77
CA LEU A 80 -35.04 1.13 -1.37
C LEU A 80 -36.27 0.25 -1.53
N GLN A 81 -36.19 -0.78 -2.35
CA GLN A 81 -37.26 -1.73 -2.61
C GLN A 81 -36.87 -3.13 -2.14
N CYS A 82 -37.79 -3.82 -1.48
CA CYS A 82 -37.67 -5.23 -1.15
C CYS A 82 -38.59 -6.04 -2.07
N PRO A 83 -38.09 -6.61 -3.19
CA PRO A 83 -38.93 -7.32 -4.16
C PRO A 83 -39.70 -8.49 -3.56
N GLY A 84 -39.13 -9.16 -2.54
CA GLY A 84 -39.76 -10.33 -1.89
C GLY A 84 -40.95 -10.00 -0.99
N THR A 85 -41.10 -8.75 -0.52
CA THR A 85 -42.19 -8.33 0.38
C THR A 85 -43.08 -7.25 -0.22
N GLY A 86 -42.68 -6.66 -1.34
CA GLY A 86 -43.34 -5.49 -1.93
C GLY A 86 -43.18 -4.19 -1.14
N SER A 87 -42.37 -4.19 -0.08
CA SER A 87 -42.11 -3.02 0.74
C SER A 87 -41.10 -2.10 0.06
N PHE A 88 -41.29 -0.77 0.21
CA PHE A 88 -40.30 0.20 -0.23
C PHE A 88 -40.14 1.35 0.76
N VAL A 89 -38.98 1.98 0.71
CA VAL A 89 -38.65 3.21 1.41
C VAL A 89 -38.22 4.25 0.39
N SER A 90 -38.91 5.38 0.32
CA SER A 90 -38.48 6.53 -0.50
C SER A 90 -37.90 7.60 0.40
N VAL A 91 -36.70 8.07 0.04
CA VAL A 91 -36.02 9.15 0.76
C VAL A 91 -35.88 10.35 -0.16
N ARG A 92 -36.31 11.51 0.34
CA ARG A 92 -36.20 12.80 -0.35
C ARG A 92 -35.44 13.78 0.52
N LEU A 93 -34.42 14.43 -0.06
CA LEU A 93 -33.57 15.42 0.57
C LEU A 93 -33.76 16.78 -0.10
N ARG A 94 -33.98 17.86 0.70
CA ARG A 94 -34.03 19.25 0.25
C ARG A 94 -33.19 20.09 1.20
N GLY A 95 -32.41 21.02 0.68
CA GLY A 95 -31.55 21.90 1.49
C GLY A 95 -30.24 22.22 0.78
N ASP A 96 -29.28 22.71 1.53
CA ASP A 96 -27.99 23.23 1.06
C ASP A 96 -26.81 22.58 1.81
N GLU A 97 -25.72 23.31 1.92
CA GLU A 97 -24.50 22.83 2.60
C GLU A 97 -24.58 22.93 4.14
N GLU A 98 -25.54 23.70 4.66
CA GLU A 98 -25.66 23.92 6.10
C GLU A 98 -26.85 23.16 6.72
N ARG A 99 -27.92 22.98 5.95
CA ARG A 99 -29.16 22.47 6.48
C ARG A 99 -29.92 21.59 5.49
N THR A 100 -30.43 20.45 5.96
CA THR A 100 -31.16 19.49 5.13
C THR A 100 -32.49 19.10 5.76
N LYS A 101 -33.54 19.26 5.01
CA LYS A 101 -34.86 18.68 5.28
C LYS A 101 -34.94 17.31 4.59
N ILE A 102 -35.20 16.27 5.38
CA ILE A 102 -35.38 14.89 4.92
C ILE A 102 -36.85 14.48 5.08
N VAL A 103 -37.36 13.80 4.07
CA VAL A 103 -38.66 13.12 4.15
C VAL A 103 -38.42 11.65 3.78
N VAL A 104 -38.74 10.77 4.70
CA VAL A 104 -38.67 9.31 4.51
C VAL A 104 -40.10 8.78 4.46
N THR A 105 -40.49 8.23 3.32
CA THR A 105 -41.78 7.57 3.13
C THR A 105 -41.58 6.08 3.18
N VAL A 106 -42.20 5.38 4.13
CA VAL A 106 -42.14 3.93 4.26
C VAL A 106 -43.48 3.36 3.82
N PHE A 107 -43.43 2.45 2.85
CA PHE A 107 -44.57 1.66 2.41
C PHE A 107 -44.29 0.17 2.76
N ALA A 108 -45.17 -0.42 3.54
CA ALA A 108 -45.04 -1.82 3.94
C ALA A 108 -46.42 -2.50 3.87
N PRO A 109 -46.75 -3.21 2.78
CA PRO A 109 -47.96 -4.01 2.68
C PRO A 109 -47.83 -5.23 3.61
N GLY A 110 -48.31 -5.07 4.87
CA GLY A 110 -48.19 -6.12 5.88
C GLY A 110 -47.34 -5.73 7.09
N ARG A 111 -47.00 -6.71 7.94
CA ARG A 111 -46.14 -6.46 9.11
C ARG A 111 -44.70 -6.32 8.69
N LEU A 112 -44.07 -5.21 9.05
CA LEU A 112 -42.60 -5.12 9.05
C LEU A 112 -42.00 -6.24 9.89
N HIS A 113 -40.78 -6.66 9.58
CA HIS A 113 -40.09 -7.71 10.33
C HIS A 113 -40.04 -7.34 11.83
N PRO A 114 -40.38 -8.25 12.76
CA PRO A 114 -40.42 -7.97 14.20
C PRO A 114 -39.12 -7.36 14.75
N GLY A 115 -37.98 -7.67 14.15
CA GLY A 115 -36.67 -7.09 14.52
C GLY A 115 -36.47 -5.62 14.13
N ILE A 116 -37.35 -5.02 13.33
CA ILE A 116 -37.27 -3.62 12.93
C ILE A 116 -38.24 -2.77 13.77
N ALA A 117 -39.50 -3.15 13.84
CA ALA A 117 -40.50 -2.46 14.66
C ALA A 117 -41.69 -3.36 14.93
N GLU A 118 -42.10 -3.49 16.20
CA GLU A 118 -43.27 -4.28 16.56
C GLU A 118 -44.55 -3.49 16.24
N GLY A 119 -45.15 -3.76 15.09
CA GLY A 119 -46.59 -3.73 14.84
C GLY A 119 -47.34 -2.39 14.84
N SER A 120 -46.72 -1.22 15.05
CA SER A 120 -47.45 0.06 15.02
C SER A 120 -46.77 1.14 14.18
N ASN A 121 -47.53 2.04 13.57
CA ASN A 121 -46.98 3.19 12.84
C ASN A 121 -46.08 4.05 13.72
N ALA A 122 -46.39 4.20 14.99
CA ALA A 122 -45.58 4.94 15.96
C ALA A 122 -44.22 4.29 16.18
N ALA A 123 -44.13 2.97 16.22
CA ALA A 123 -42.86 2.24 16.33
C ALA A 123 -41.99 2.43 15.10
N VAL A 124 -42.57 2.39 13.89
CA VAL A 124 -41.85 2.66 12.62
C VAL A 124 -41.34 4.10 12.58
N MET A 125 -42.17 5.07 12.93
CA MET A 125 -41.76 6.48 13.02
C MET A 125 -40.63 6.69 14.01
N SER A 126 -40.72 6.07 15.19
CA SER A 126 -39.67 6.12 16.22
C SER A 126 -38.35 5.51 15.71
N TRP A 127 -38.41 4.36 15.05
CA TRP A 127 -37.27 3.66 14.49
C TRP A 127 -36.55 4.46 13.38
N VAL A 128 -37.34 5.04 12.44
CA VAL A 128 -36.80 5.92 11.39
C VAL A 128 -36.16 7.15 12.01
N ASN A 129 -36.86 7.84 12.92
CA ASN A 129 -36.32 9.04 13.58
C ASN A 129 -35.04 8.77 14.37
N ALA A 130 -34.96 7.63 15.07
CA ALA A 130 -33.76 7.22 15.78
C ALA A 130 -32.60 6.95 14.82
N GLY A 131 -32.85 6.33 13.65
CA GLY A 131 -31.87 6.13 12.59
C GLY A 131 -31.38 7.43 11.99
N LEU A 132 -32.28 8.38 11.70
CA LEU A 132 -31.95 9.71 11.17
C LEU A 132 -31.12 10.52 12.17
N ARG A 133 -31.42 10.47 13.46
CA ARG A 133 -30.61 11.13 14.51
C ARG A 133 -29.19 10.54 14.55
N ARG A 134 -29.07 9.22 14.56
CA ARG A 134 -27.76 8.56 14.50
C ARG A 134 -26.98 8.92 13.23
N ALA A 135 -27.65 9.06 12.07
CA ALA A 135 -27.01 9.54 10.85
C ALA A 135 -26.42 10.95 11.03
N VAL A 136 -27.17 11.85 11.65
CA VAL A 136 -26.70 13.21 11.98
C VAL A 136 -25.55 13.17 12.98
N ASP A 137 -25.61 12.33 14.00
CA ASP A 137 -24.54 12.16 14.99
C ASP A 137 -23.27 11.61 14.33
N VAL A 138 -23.39 10.65 13.42
CA VAL A 138 -22.28 10.13 12.61
C VAL A 138 -21.66 11.25 11.78
N ILE A 139 -22.47 12.05 11.08
CA ILE A 139 -21.98 13.18 10.26
C ILE A 139 -21.33 14.25 11.13
N ARG A 140 -21.92 14.58 12.29
CA ARG A 140 -21.37 15.58 13.22
C ARG A 140 -20.14 15.08 13.94
N GLY A 141 -20.13 13.83 14.38
CA GLY A 141 -18.94 13.18 14.94
C GLY A 141 -17.80 13.10 13.93
N ALA A 142 -18.12 12.86 12.66
CA ALA A 142 -17.17 12.92 11.57
C ALA A 142 -16.70 14.35 11.25
N ARG A 143 -17.54 15.39 11.44
CA ARG A 143 -17.12 16.80 11.31
C ARG A 143 -16.13 17.25 12.37
N THR A 144 -16.15 16.65 13.56
CA THR A 144 -15.21 16.96 14.64
C THR A 144 -13.89 16.18 14.50
N SER A 145 -13.77 15.24 13.57
CA SER A 145 -12.62 14.36 13.47
C SER A 145 -12.33 13.97 12.00
N THR A 146 -11.89 14.95 11.21
CA THR A 146 -11.13 14.67 9.97
C THR A 146 -9.73 14.16 10.26
N VAL A 147 -9.39 14.00 11.53
CA VAL A 147 -8.22 13.29 12.02
C VAL A 147 -8.66 11.89 12.43
N VAL A 148 -8.44 10.91 11.58
CA VAL A 148 -8.69 9.51 11.94
C VAL A 148 -7.52 9.03 12.79
N ASN A 149 -7.78 8.85 14.09
CA ASN A 149 -6.80 8.36 15.05
C ASN A 149 -7.08 6.89 15.38
N ALA A 150 -6.11 6.05 15.10
CA ALA A 150 -6.09 4.72 15.71
C ALA A 150 -5.47 4.85 17.12
N GLU A 151 -6.31 5.11 18.13
CA GLU A 151 -6.00 5.25 19.56
C GLU A 151 -5.11 6.43 20.00
N ASN A 152 -5.71 7.42 20.68
CA ASN A 152 -5.07 8.68 21.09
C ASN A 152 -4.28 8.60 22.41
N SER A 153 -4.46 7.55 23.22
CA SER A 153 -3.82 7.45 24.53
C SER A 153 -2.54 6.63 24.46
N PRO A 154 -1.36 7.15 24.87
CA PRO A 154 -0.12 6.38 24.92
C PRO A 154 -0.23 5.07 25.69
N LEU A 155 -0.97 5.07 26.80
CA LEU A 155 -1.19 3.88 27.62
C LEU A 155 -2.07 2.84 26.89
N ARG A 156 -3.18 3.29 26.29
CA ARG A 156 -4.06 2.40 25.50
C ARG A 156 -3.29 1.81 24.31
N ARG A 157 -2.47 2.62 23.64
CA ARG A 157 -1.63 2.16 22.54
C ARG A 157 -0.65 1.07 23.00
N GLN A 158 0.01 1.21 24.14
CA GLN A 158 0.91 0.18 24.69
C GLN A 158 0.15 -1.10 25.01
N VAL A 159 -1.05 -1.00 25.60
CA VAL A 159 -1.92 -2.15 25.86
C VAL A 159 -2.36 -2.85 24.57
N SER A 160 -2.73 -2.09 23.54
CA SER A 160 -3.12 -2.64 22.24
C SER A 160 -1.95 -3.28 21.52
N VAL A 161 -0.75 -2.70 21.56
CA VAL A 161 0.49 -3.31 21.06
C VAL A 161 0.75 -4.64 21.77
N ALA A 162 0.68 -4.66 23.11
CA ALA A 162 0.88 -5.90 23.88
C ALA A 162 -0.17 -6.96 23.55
N LYS A 163 -1.45 -6.57 23.48
CA LYS A 163 -2.54 -7.47 23.09
C LYS A 163 -2.30 -8.04 21.68
N GLN A 164 -1.93 -7.21 20.71
CA GLN A 164 -1.65 -7.64 19.34
C GLN A 164 -0.48 -8.64 19.31
N MET A 165 0.62 -8.35 20.03
CA MET A 165 1.78 -9.25 20.13
C MET A 165 1.41 -10.61 20.73
N VAL A 166 0.59 -10.62 21.78
CA VAL A 166 0.11 -11.87 22.41
C VAL A 166 -0.79 -12.63 21.45
N THR A 167 -1.73 -11.95 20.77
CA THR A 167 -2.67 -12.57 19.82
C THR A 167 -1.93 -13.23 18.67
N VAL A 168 -0.94 -12.55 18.09
CA VAL A 168 -0.13 -13.08 16.98
C VAL A 168 0.91 -14.11 17.46
N GLY A 169 1.26 -14.11 18.75
CA GLY A 169 2.21 -15.06 19.34
C GLY A 169 3.69 -14.65 19.23
N VAL A 170 3.98 -13.39 18.87
CA VAL A 170 5.36 -12.87 18.79
C VAL A 170 6.10 -12.99 20.12
N GLY A 171 5.43 -12.80 21.24
CA GLY A 171 5.98 -12.93 22.60
C GLY A 171 5.98 -14.35 23.16
N ARG A 172 5.47 -15.36 22.44
CA ARG A 172 5.46 -16.75 22.94
C ARG A 172 6.87 -17.33 22.95
N THR A 173 7.27 -17.87 24.10
CA THR A 173 8.56 -18.55 24.27
C THR A 173 8.30 -20.02 24.59
N SER A 174 9.19 -20.91 24.13
CA SER A 174 9.11 -22.35 24.41
C SER A 174 9.51 -22.67 25.85
N SER A 175 10.32 -21.82 26.47
CA SER A 175 10.78 -21.94 27.85
C SER A 175 11.22 -20.57 28.42
N LEU A 176 11.33 -20.47 29.74
CA LEU A 176 11.88 -19.30 30.40
C LEU A 176 13.32 -19.00 29.94
N ALA A 177 14.12 -20.05 29.78
CA ALA A 177 15.51 -19.93 29.32
C ALA A 177 15.59 -19.34 27.89
N THR A 178 14.70 -19.79 26.99
CA THR A 178 14.59 -19.23 25.63
C THR A 178 14.16 -17.77 25.66
N GLY A 179 13.20 -17.41 26.52
CA GLY A 179 12.79 -16.01 26.70
C GLY A 179 13.92 -15.11 27.16
N VAL A 180 14.74 -15.56 28.11
CA VAL A 180 15.94 -14.84 28.56
C VAL A 180 16.97 -14.68 27.45
N LYS A 181 17.22 -15.71 26.64
CA LYS A 181 18.12 -15.63 25.48
C LYS A 181 17.61 -14.61 24.45
N GLN A 182 16.32 -14.63 24.14
CA GLN A 182 15.71 -13.65 23.23
C GLN A 182 15.83 -12.22 23.73
N ALA A 183 15.52 -11.98 25.03
CA ALA A 183 15.65 -10.68 25.65
C ALA A 183 17.11 -10.16 25.61
N ARG A 184 18.08 -11.03 25.88
CA ARG A 184 19.52 -10.71 25.76
C ARG A 184 19.91 -10.38 24.33
N SER A 185 19.40 -11.11 23.34
CA SER A 185 19.67 -10.84 21.92
C SER A 185 19.11 -9.47 21.51
N LEU A 186 17.88 -9.12 21.90
CA LEU A 186 17.29 -7.80 21.65
C LEU A 186 18.01 -6.68 22.39
N ALA A 187 18.43 -6.92 23.65
CA ALA A 187 19.21 -5.94 24.40
C ALA A 187 20.60 -5.69 23.78
N LYS A 188 21.21 -6.74 23.18
CA LYS A 188 22.52 -6.66 22.53
C LYS A 188 22.44 -5.98 21.15
N TRP A 189 21.44 -6.32 20.33
CA TRP A 189 21.42 -5.99 18.92
C TRP A 189 20.30 -5.01 18.51
N GLY A 190 19.36 -4.69 19.42
CA GLY A 190 18.24 -3.79 19.15
C GLY A 190 17.07 -4.43 18.38
N PHE A 191 16.08 -3.59 18.00
CA PHE A 191 14.88 -3.99 17.27
C PHE A 191 15.04 -3.84 15.73
N ASN A 192 16.18 -4.23 15.19
CA ASN A 192 16.54 -4.17 13.79
C ASN A 192 16.77 -5.57 13.22
N LEU A 193 17.25 -5.69 11.97
CA LEU A 193 17.50 -6.98 11.34
C LEU A 193 18.49 -7.83 12.14
N ALA A 194 19.57 -7.24 12.67
CA ALA A 194 20.55 -7.98 13.46
C ALA A 194 19.94 -8.60 14.72
N GLY A 195 19.15 -7.82 15.46
CA GLY A 195 18.41 -8.30 16.63
C GLY A 195 17.30 -9.30 16.28
N GLY A 196 16.61 -9.10 15.14
CA GLY A 196 15.59 -9.99 14.64
C GLY A 196 16.15 -11.39 14.34
N TYR A 197 17.21 -11.49 13.53
CA TYR A 197 17.85 -12.76 13.21
C TYR A 197 18.50 -13.43 14.44
N ALA A 198 19.16 -12.65 15.31
CA ALA A 198 19.73 -13.20 16.55
C ALA A 198 18.67 -13.74 17.51
N THR A 199 17.52 -13.08 17.59
CA THR A 199 16.39 -13.50 18.43
C THR A 199 15.71 -14.75 17.86
N ALA A 200 15.56 -14.80 16.54
CA ALA A 200 15.00 -15.97 15.84
C ALA A 200 15.92 -17.19 15.98
N ALA A 201 17.26 -17.01 15.83
CA ALA A 201 18.25 -18.05 16.07
C ALA A 201 18.24 -18.58 17.52
N ALA A 202 18.03 -17.69 18.50
CA ALA A 202 17.92 -18.11 19.90
C ALA A 202 16.63 -18.92 20.20
N TYR A 203 15.59 -18.76 19.39
CA TYR A 203 14.30 -19.44 19.56
C TYR A 203 14.18 -20.72 18.74
N ALA A 204 14.52 -20.66 17.45
CA ALA A 204 14.33 -21.74 16.48
C ALA A 204 15.58 -21.83 15.57
N PRO A 205 16.73 -22.27 16.12
CA PRO A 205 18.01 -22.27 15.39
C PRO A 205 17.96 -23.04 14.08
N ASP A 206 17.35 -24.23 14.10
CA ASP A 206 17.33 -25.16 12.96
C ASP A 206 16.26 -24.87 11.92
N ARG A 207 15.38 -23.86 12.20
CA ARG A 207 14.37 -23.44 11.24
C ARG A 207 15.01 -22.70 10.07
N ILE A 208 14.54 -23.01 8.86
CA ILE A 208 14.95 -22.30 7.65
C ILE A 208 14.54 -20.83 7.77
N ALA A 209 15.50 -19.93 7.64
CA ALA A 209 15.33 -18.48 7.65
C ALA A 209 15.15 -17.91 6.23
N ILE A 210 15.97 -18.38 5.28
CA ILE A 210 15.97 -17.92 3.89
C ILE A 210 16.03 -19.12 2.96
N ILE A 211 15.28 -19.03 1.88
CA ILE A 211 15.34 -19.87 0.68
C ILE A 211 15.59 -18.93 -0.50
N ASP A 212 16.65 -19.17 -1.26
CA ASP A 212 16.97 -18.45 -2.49
C ASP A 212 17.46 -19.42 -3.58
N ASP A 213 17.85 -18.89 -4.75
CA ASP A 213 18.36 -19.69 -5.86
C ASP A 213 19.68 -20.42 -5.56
N SER A 214 20.35 -20.06 -4.45
CA SER A 214 21.58 -20.70 -3.98
C SER A 214 21.33 -21.83 -2.97
N GLY A 215 20.10 -21.95 -2.47
CA GLY A 215 19.70 -22.97 -1.50
C GLY A 215 19.03 -22.40 -0.25
N THR A 216 19.31 -22.98 0.90
CA THR A 216 18.66 -22.62 2.17
C THR A 216 19.67 -22.16 3.20
N ARG A 217 19.21 -21.31 4.13
CA ARG A 217 19.94 -20.91 5.34
C ARG A 217 19.01 -21.01 6.54
N THR A 218 19.45 -21.68 7.60
CA THR A 218 18.76 -21.69 8.90
C THR A 218 19.01 -20.39 9.67
N PHE A 219 18.21 -20.10 10.71
CA PHE A 219 18.48 -18.97 11.58
C PHE A 219 19.81 -19.06 12.31
N ALA A 220 20.26 -20.28 12.68
CA ALA A 220 21.57 -20.50 13.29
C ALA A 220 22.71 -20.19 12.30
N GLU A 221 22.62 -20.69 11.06
CA GLU A 221 23.60 -20.39 10.02
C GLU A 221 23.67 -18.89 9.72
N MET A 222 22.51 -18.23 9.53
CA MET A 222 22.46 -16.78 9.35
C MET A 222 23.13 -16.02 10.50
N HIS A 223 22.90 -16.44 11.75
CA HIS A 223 23.52 -15.79 12.91
C HIS A 223 25.03 -15.97 12.95
N THR A 224 25.54 -17.18 12.69
CA THR A 224 26.94 -17.53 12.68
C THR A 224 27.67 -16.81 11.53
N ARG A 225 27.17 -16.95 10.29
CA ARG A 225 27.76 -16.34 9.09
C ARG A 225 27.82 -14.81 9.22
N THR A 226 26.75 -14.18 9.68
CA THR A 226 26.73 -12.72 9.85
C THR A 226 27.58 -12.23 11.03
N SER A 227 27.88 -13.08 12.02
CA SER A 227 28.85 -12.74 13.07
C SER A 227 30.29 -12.85 12.56
N ALA A 228 30.60 -13.88 11.79
CA ALA A 228 31.91 -14.04 11.13
C ALA A 228 32.16 -12.89 10.14
N LEU A 229 31.16 -12.56 9.30
CA LEU A 229 31.25 -11.46 8.36
C LEU A 229 31.44 -10.11 9.09
N ALA A 230 30.73 -9.83 10.20
CA ALA A 230 30.93 -8.62 11.00
C ALA A 230 32.38 -8.55 11.56
N GLY A 231 32.95 -9.68 11.99
CA GLY A 231 34.33 -9.76 12.42
C GLY A 231 35.34 -9.52 11.28
N ALA A 232 35.09 -10.06 10.09
CA ALA A 232 35.92 -9.81 8.91
C ALA A 232 35.87 -8.32 8.49
N LEU A 233 34.68 -7.72 8.46
CA LEU A 233 34.51 -6.28 8.16
C LEU A 233 35.22 -5.39 9.17
N ALA A 234 35.19 -5.73 10.47
CA ALA A 234 35.98 -5.03 11.49
C ALA A 234 37.49 -5.17 11.24
N GLY A 235 37.95 -6.31 10.71
CA GLY A 235 39.36 -6.53 10.29
C GLY A 235 39.78 -5.67 9.09
N LEU A 236 38.84 -5.12 8.35
CA LEU A 236 39.04 -4.16 7.25
C LEU A 236 38.91 -2.69 7.73
N ASP A 237 39.01 -2.45 9.04
CA ASP A 237 38.83 -1.14 9.69
C ASP A 237 37.47 -0.48 9.48
N LEU A 238 36.45 -1.28 9.11
CA LEU A 238 35.07 -0.79 9.02
C LEU A 238 34.40 -0.83 10.40
N GLY A 239 33.69 0.25 10.74
CA GLY A 239 33.06 0.36 12.05
C GLY A 239 31.99 1.44 12.13
N PHE A 240 31.64 1.78 13.36
CA PHE A 240 30.65 2.82 13.65
C PHE A 240 31.02 4.17 13.00
N GLY A 241 30.12 4.68 12.18
CA GLY A 241 30.28 5.95 11.45
C GLY A 241 30.62 5.77 9.98
N ASP A 242 31.06 4.58 9.57
CA ASP A 242 31.28 4.26 8.16
C ASP A 242 29.97 3.92 7.46
N THR A 243 29.96 4.12 6.15
CA THR A 243 28.86 3.72 5.27
C THR A 243 29.39 2.81 4.17
N ILE A 244 28.76 1.66 3.98
CA ILE A 244 29.03 0.79 2.83
C ILE A 244 27.89 0.89 1.82
N GLY A 245 28.22 0.66 0.54
CA GLY A 245 27.24 0.50 -0.52
C GLY A 245 26.91 -0.97 -0.74
N LEU A 246 25.66 -1.25 -1.04
CA LEU A 246 25.18 -2.59 -1.36
C LEU A 246 24.37 -2.55 -2.66
N LEU A 247 24.98 -3.05 -3.76
CA LEU A 247 24.42 -3.14 -5.10
C LEU A 247 24.13 -4.61 -5.39
N ALA A 248 22.99 -5.09 -4.95
CA ALA A 248 22.64 -6.50 -5.01
C ALA A 248 21.14 -6.71 -5.25
N ARG A 249 20.81 -7.86 -5.85
CA ARG A 249 19.44 -8.35 -5.96
C ARG A 249 19.01 -9.11 -4.69
N ASN A 250 17.82 -9.68 -4.73
CA ASN A 250 17.28 -10.43 -3.61
C ASN A 250 17.97 -11.80 -3.48
N HIS A 251 18.81 -11.97 -2.49
CA HIS A 251 19.41 -13.26 -2.12
C HIS A 251 19.97 -13.22 -0.69
N ALA A 252 20.36 -14.37 -0.14
CA ALA A 252 20.86 -14.50 1.22
C ALA A 252 22.07 -13.61 1.50
N GLY A 253 23.02 -13.51 0.56
CA GLY A 253 24.22 -12.67 0.70
C GLY A 253 23.91 -11.19 0.90
N MET A 254 22.89 -10.64 0.19
CA MET A 254 22.42 -9.28 0.43
C MET A 254 21.93 -9.11 1.88
N VAL A 255 21.18 -10.08 2.39
CA VAL A 255 20.67 -10.05 3.77
C VAL A 255 21.81 -10.20 4.78
N GLU A 256 22.78 -11.09 4.51
CA GLU A 256 23.98 -11.28 5.32
C GLU A 256 24.79 -9.98 5.48
N CYS A 257 24.99 -9.23 4.38
CA CYS A 257 25.63 -7.90 4.42
C CYS A 257 24.87 -6.92 5.33
N MET A 258 23.56 -6.80 5.16
CA MET A 258 22.74 -5.88 5.96
C MET A 258 22.78 -6.23 7.45
N VAL A 259 22.73 -7.51 7.79
CA VAL A 259 22.75 -7.99 9.19
C VAL A 259 24.14 -7.82 9.80
N ALA A 260 25.22 -8.15 9.07
CA ALA A 260 26.59 -8.00 9.55
C ALA A 260 26.97 -6.54 9.78
N ALA A 261 26.66 -5.65 8.83
CA ALA A 261 26.84 -4.21 8.97
C ALA A 261 26.05 -3.65 10.18
N GLY A 262 24.80 -4.11 10.35
CA GLY A 262 24.00 -3.77 11.50
C GLY A 262 24.63 -4.18 12.84
N LYS A 263 25.23 -5.36 12.93
CA LYS A 263 25.98 -5.85 14.11
C LYS A 263 27.20 -4.97 14.42
N LEU A 264 27.86 -4.47 13.39
CA LEU A 264 29.10 -3.68 13.50
C LEU A 264 28.83 -2.18 13.69
N GLY A 265 27.62 -1.72 13.46
CA GLY A 265 27.26 -0.30 13.54
C GLY A 265 27.56 0.49 12.27
N VAL A 266 27.84 -0.20 11.17
CA VAL A 266 28.10 0.35 9.83
C VAL A 266 26.77 0.65 9.15
N ASP A 267 26.62 1.86 8.60
CA ASP A 267 25.45 2.22 7.80
C ASP A 267 25.53 1.59 6.41
N VAL A 268 24.38 1.17 5.83
CA VAL A 268 24.32 0.54 4.51
C VAL A 268 23.48 1.37 3.57
N ALA A 269 24.09 1.88 2.50
CA ALA A 269 23.37 2.50 1.39
C ALA A 269 22.92 1.41 0.41
N LEU A 270 21.60 1.21 0.29
CA LEU A 270 20.99 0.23 -0.60
C LEU A 270 20.86 0.87 -2.00
N LEU A 271 21.68 0.37 -2.95
CA LEU A 271 21.72 0.90 -4.30
C LEU A 271 20.74 0.12 -5.18
N ASN A 272 19.98 0.87 -5.99
CA ASN A 272 19.10 0.29 -7.00
C ASN A 272 19.94 -0.29 -8.14
N VAL A 273 19.68 -1.53 -8.53
CA VAL A 273 20.39 -2.22 -9.61
C VAL A 273 20.18 -1.61 -11.01
N GLY A 274 19.16 -0.77 -11.17
CA GLY A 274 18.88 0.00 -12.39
C GLY A 274 19.61 1.35 -12.47
N LEU A 275 20.49 1.67 -11.52
CA LEU A 275 21.28 2.91 -11.57
C LEU A 275 22.34 2.83 -12.67
N SER A 276 22.57 3.97 -13.35
CA SER A 276 23.72 4.10 -14.23
C SER A 276 25.02 4.15 -13.42
N GLY A 277 26.13 3.77 -14.05
CA GLY A 277 27.45 3.85 -13.42
C GLY A 277 27.75 5.24 -12.86
N ARG A 278 27.44 6.32 -13.60
CA ARG A 278 27.63 7.70 -13.14
C ARG A 278 26.82 8.03 -11.87
N GLN A 279 25.58 7.57 -11.81
CA GLN A 279 24.78 7.74 -10.60
C GLN A 279 25.37 6.99 -9.40
N ILE A 280 25.94 5.80 -9.64
CA ILE A 280 26.62 5.04 -8.58
C ILE A 280 27.86 5.83 -8.11
N GLU A 281 28.67 6.39 -9.02
CA GLU A 281 29.82 7.22 -8.68
C GLU A 281 29.43 8.42 -7.82
N ASP A 282 28.36 9.14 -8.23
CA ASP A 282 27.84 10.27 -7.46
C ASP A 282 27.41 9.85 -6.04
N ILE A 283 26.81 8.67 -5.90
CA ILE A 283 26.41 8.12 -4.59
C ILE A 283 27.65 7.77 -3.76
N VAL A 284 28.66 7.11 -4.35
CA VAL A 284 29.94 6.78 -3.68
C VAL A 284 30.58 8.02 -3.08
N GLN A 285 30.67 9.09 -3.87
CA GLN A 285 31.28 10.36 -3.45
C GLN A 285 30.43 11.08 -2.40
N ARG A 286 29.12 11.20 -2.63
CA ARG A 286 28.21 11.95 -1.76
C ARG A 286 28.04 11.31 -0.40
N HIS A 287 27.93 9.98 -0.35
CA HIS A 287 27.79 9.22 0.89
C HIS A 287 29.13 8.78 1.48
N ARG A 288 30.26 9.07 0.79
CA ARG A 288 31.63 8.70 1.21
C ARG A 288 31.70 7.21 1.56
N LEU A 289 31.29 6.37 0.60
CA LEU A 289 31.25 4.95 0.85
C LEU A 289 32.66 4.40 1.14
N ALA A 290 32.80 3.70 2.27
CA ALA A 290 34.07 3.10 2.69
C ALA A 290 34.37 1.76 1.97
N ALA A 291 33.32 1.07 1.51
CA ALA A 291 33.42 -0.16 0.71
C ALA A 291 32.15 -0.35 -0.12
N LEU A 292 32.21 -1.20 -1.14
CA LEU A 292 31.09 -1.54 -2.00
C LEU A 292 30.95 -3.07 -2.13
N PHE A 293 29.73 -3.55 -1.89
CA PHE A 293 29.34 -4.95 -2.05
C PHE A 293 28.45 -5.07 -3.29
N VAL A 294 28.82 -5.95 -4.23
CA VAL A 294 28.25 -5.95 -5.59
C VAL A 294 28.00 -7.38 -6.06
N ASP A 295 26.85 -7.67 -6.66
CA ASP A 295 26.63 -8.93 -7.38
C ASP A 295 27.54 -9.03 -8.59
N GLY A 296 28.00 -10.23 -8.90
CA GLY A 296 28.99 -10.44 -9.93
C GLY A 296 28.56 -9.98 -11.31
N ASP A 297 27.30 -10.14 -11.67
CA ASP A 297 26.74 -9.70 -12.95
C ASP A 297 26.56 -8.16 -13.07
N LEU A 298 26.68 -7.43 -11.93
CA LEU A 298 26.61 -5.98 -11.86
C LEU A 298 28.00 -5.30 -11.81
N GLU A 299 29.10 -6.06 -11.78
CA GLU A 299 30.47 -5.53 -11.71
C GLU A 299 30.78 -4.52 -12.83
N GLN A 300 30.19 -4.69 -14.02
CA GLN A 300 30.34 -3.76 -15.14
C GLN A 300 29.86 -2.33 -14.82
N LEU A 301 28.96 -2.16 -13.84
CA LEU A 301 28.46 -0.85 -13.42
C LEU A 301 29.41 -0.11 -12.48
N VAL A 302 30.44 -0.79 -11.95
CA VAL A 302 31.33 -0.26 -10.91
C VAL A 302 32.81 -0.45 -11.23
N HIS A 303 33.19 -1.15 -12.33
CA HIS A 303 34.57 -1.49 -12.65
C HIS A 303 35.49 -0.27 -12.83
N TYR A 304 34.94 0.87 -13.25
CA TYR A 304 35.66 2.11 -13.48
C TYR A 304 35.83 2.97 -12.23
N LEU A 305 35.20 2.64 -11.10
CA LEU A 305 35.39 3.35 -9.85
C LEU A 305 36.84 3.22 -9.37
N HIS A 306 37.33 4.20 -8.61
CA HIS A 306 38.70 4.26 -8.14
C HIS A 306 39.12 2.95 -7.45
N ALA A 307 40.37 2.51 -7.69
CA ALA A 307 40.87 1.21 -7.20
C ALA A 307 40.95 1.17 -5.66
N ASP A 308 41.14 2.32 -5.01
CA ASP A 308 41.23 2.42 -3.53
C ASP A 308 39.91 2.15 -2.82
N LEU A 309 38.78 2.16 -3.52
CA LEU A 309 37.50 1.75 -2.94
C LEU A 309 37.44 0.20 -2.87
N PRO A 310 37.49 -0.40 -1.68
CA PRO A 310 37.35 -1.84 -1.53
C PRO A 310 36.02 -2.34 -2.11
N ARG A 311 36.08 -3.38 -2.93
CA ARG A 311 34.90 -3.99 -3.55
C ARG A 311 34.89 -5.49 -3.30
N PHE A 312 33.71 -6.00 -2.91
CA PHE A 312 33.49 -7.41 -2.59
C PHE A 312 32.31 -7.95 -3.40
N ASN A 313 32.39 -9.22 -3.77
CA ASN A 313 31.31 -9.88 -4.49
C ASN A 313 30.34 -10.52 -3.49
N THR A 314 29.02 -10.25 -3.66
CA THR A 314 27.97 -10.67 -2.71
C THR A 314 27.52 -12.12 -2.92
N ASP A 315 27.52 -12.61 -4.16
CA ASP A 315 26.95 -13.93 -4.53
C ASP A 315 27.93 -14.88 -5.16
N GLY A 316 29.14 -14.39 -5.57
CA GLY A 316 30.14 -15.18 -6.27
C GLY A 316 29.74 -15.68 -7.67
N ARG A 317 28.66 -15.13 -8.26
CA ARG A 317 28.09 -15.54 -9.55
C ARG A 317 27.75 -14.37 -10.47
N PRO A 318 28.44 -14.25 -11.64
CA PRO A 318 29.65 -14.98 -12.00
C PRO A 318 30.83 -14.58 -11.11
N PRO A 319 31.84 -15.44 -10.95
CA PRO A 319 33.03 -15.07 -10.19
C PRO A 319 33.78 -13.93 -10.88
N VAL A 320 34.15 -12.91 -10.09
CA VAL A 320 34.90 -11.76 -10.57
C VAL A 320 36.35 -11.88 -10.21
N PRO A 321 37.29 -12.00 -11.19
CA PRO A 321 38.71 -12.16 -10.91
C PRO A 321 39.26 -11.05 -10.00
N GLY A 322 39.96 -11.43 -8.94
CA GLY A 322 40.59 -10.52 -7.99
C GLY A 322 39.62 -9.89 -6.99
N ARG A 323 38.34 -10.32 -6.95
CA ARG A 323 37.36 -9.91 -5.94
C ARG A 323 37.19 -11.02 -4.90
N ALA A 324 37.33 -10.68 -3.62
CA ALA A 324 36.93 -11.58 -2.55
C ALA A 324 35.41 -11.62 -2.48
N THR A 325 34.88 -12.81 -2.22
CA THR A 325 33.43 -13.03 -2.02
C THR A 325 33.08 -12.90 -0.55
N LEU A 326 31.77 -12.84 -0.25
CA LEU A 326 31.29 -12.92 1.15
C LEU A 326 31.75 -14.24 1.80
N ASP A 327 31.74 -15.36 1.06
CA ASP A 327 32.16 -16.65 1.58
C ASP A 327 33.67 -16.65 1.92
N ASP A 328 34.50 -15.96 1.14
CA ASP A 328 35.93 -15.80 1.47
C ASP A 328 36.09 -15.00 2.78
N LEU A 329 35.37 -13.90 2.94
CA LEU A 329 35.40 -13.09 4.18
C LEU A 329 34.89 -13.89 5.39
N ILE A 330 33.81 -14.65 5.22
CA ILE A 330 33.25 -15.51 6.28
C ILE A 330 34.19 -16.65 6.64
N ALA A 331 34.91 -17.21 5.67
CA ALA A 331 35.88 -18.31 5.89
C ALA A 331 37.06 -17.89 6.76
N GLU A 332 37.39 -16.60 6.87
CA GLU A 332 38.39 -16.10 7.82
C GLU A 332 38.01 -16.36 9.28
N GLY A 333 36.75 -16.70 9.52
CA GLY A 333 36.21 -17.05 10.82
C GLY A 333 35.77 -15.87 11.68
N GLU A 334 35.12 -16.17 12.81
CA GLU A 334 34.60 -15.14 13.73
C GLU A 334 35.79 -14.49 14.45
N ARG A 335 35.95 -13.16 14.23
CA ARG A 335 36.92 -12.34 14.94
C ARG A 335 36.17 -11.48 15.97
N PRO A 336 36.76 -11.27 17.17
CA PRO A 336 36.17 -10.36 18.16
C PRO A 336 36.08 -8.94 17.61
N PHE A 337 34.92 -8.31 17.75
CA PHE A 337 34.74 -6.90 17.44
C PHE A 337 34.03 -6.17 18.59
N ARG A 338 34.25 -4.86 18.66
CA ARG A 338 33.60 -4.04 19.68
C ARG A 338 32.15 -3.80 19.31
N LEU A 339 31.24 -4.00 20.28
CA LEU A 339 29.83 -3.67 20.06
C LEU A 339 29.68 -2.16 19.87
N PRO A 340 28.94 -1.74 18.84
CA PRO A 340 28.73 -0.33 18.57
C PRO A 340 27.74 0.28 19.58
N ASN A 341 27.82 1.61 19.77
CA ASN A 341 26.87 2.35 20.61
C ASN A 341 25.47 2.43 20.02
N ARG A 342 25.33 2.26 18.70
CA ARG A 342 24.08 2.09 17.96
C ARG A 342 24.29 1.09 16.82
N ALA A 343 23.21 0.46 16.41
CA ALA A 343 23.23 -0.38 15.20
C ALA A 343 23.45 0.46 13.93
N GLY A 344 23.96 -0.17 12.87
CA GLY A 344 24.05 0.43 11.55
C GLY A 344 22.65 0.67 10.95
N ARG A 345 22.50 1.78 10.25
CA ARG A 345 21.25 2.17 9.61
C ARG A 345 21.19 1.69 8.16
N LEU A 346 19.99 1.37 7.70
CA LEU A 346 19.72 1.12 6.29
C LEU A 346 19.23 2.41 5.63
N ILE A 347 19.99 2.87 4.62
CA ILE A 347 19.72 4.10 3.87
C ILE A 347 19.12 3.68 2.54
N VAL A 348 17.81 3.93 2.36
CA VAL A 348 17.13 3.70 1.10
C VAL A 348 17.25 4.95 0.24
N LEU A 349 17.76 4.79 -0.99
CA LEU A 349 17.90 5.88 -1.94
C LEU A 349 16.59 6.05 -2.72
N THR A 350 15.97 7.22 -2.60
CA THR A 350 14.73 7.55 -3.30
C THR A 350 15.04 8.36 -4.57
N SER A 351 14.41 8.00 -5.68
CA SER A 351 14.44 8.81 -6.91
C SER A 351 13.65 10.11 -6.66
N GLY A 352 14.35 11.19 -6.35
CA GLY A 352 13.73 12.52 -6.30
C GLY A 352 13.32 12.98 -7.70
N THR A 353 12.30 13.85 -7.78
CA THR A 353 11.87 14.53 -9.03
C THR A 353 12.99 15.38 -9.68
N SER A 354 14.09 15.61 -8.96
CA SER A 354 15.26 16.42 -9.38
C SER A 354 16.45 15.62 -9.94
N GLY A 355 16.28 14.35 -10.33
CA GLY A 355 17.27 13.56 -11.09
C GLY A 355 18.26 12.76 -10.24
N THR A 356 18.83 13.27 -9.17
CA THR A 356 19.77 12.52 -8.30
C THR A 356 19.06 11.94 -7.08
N PRO A 357 19.22 10.62 -6.77
CA PRO A 357 18.58 10.00 -5.62
C PRO A 357 18.92 10.71 -4.30
N LYS A 358 17.90 10.97 -3.49
CA LYS A 358 18.04 11.54 -2.13
C LYS A 358 18.06 10.41 -1.11
N GLY A 359 19.01 10.43 -0.20
CA GLY A 359 19.05 9.49 0.92
C GLY A 359 18.06 9.89 2.01
N ALA A 360 17.03 9.09 2.24
CA ALA A 360 16.11 9.25 3.35
C ALA A 360 16.62 8.46 4.57
N ARG A 361 16.85 9.14 5.69
CA ARG A 361 17.24 8.50 6.95
C ARG A 361 15.98 8.01 7.67
N ARG A 362 15.87 6.72 7.85
CA ARG A 362 14.74 6.13 8.57
C ARG A 362 15.08 5.92 10.04
N PRO A 363 14.14 6.20 10.96
CA PRO A 363 14.34 5.91 12.38
C PRO A 363 14.40 4.40 12.60
N GLU A 364 15.16 3.99 13.60
CA GLU A 364 15.13 2.61 14.07
C GLU A 364 13.86 2.33 14.89
N PRO A 365 13.22 1.15 14.69
CA PRO A 365 12.10 0.76 15.54
C PRO A 365 12.50 0.69 17.01
N LYS A 366 11.77 1.39 17.87
CA LYS A 366 12.00 1.39 19.34
C LYS A 366 11.09 0.37 20.03
N GLY A 367 11.01 -0.87 19.51
CA GLY A 367 10.14 -1.90 20.06
C GLY A 367 9.16 -2.49 19.05
N PHE A 368 8.11 -3.14 19.54
CA PHE A 368 7.14 -3.87 18.70
C PHE A 368 6.06 -2.98 18.04
N GLY A 369 6.11 -1.66 18.21
CA GLY A 369 5.08 -0.75 17.70
C GLY A 369 4.89 -0.82 16.19
N THR A 370 5.98 -0.91 15.42
CA THR A 370 5.98 -1.02 13.95
C THR A 370 5.26 -2.28 13.48
N ILE A 371 5.60 -3.41 14.07
CA ILE A 371 4.99 -4.69 13.74
C ILE A 371 3.53 -4.73 14.17
N ALA A 372 3.21 -4.25 15.37
CA ALA A 372 1.84 -4.18 15.86
C ALA A 372 0.96 -3.32 14.96
N ALA A 373 1.48 -2.21 14.44
CA ALA A 373 0.77 -1.37 13.50
C ALA A 373 0.34 -2.15 12.25
N LEU A 374 1.27 -2.83 11.59
CA LEU A 374 0.98 -3.61 10.38
C LEU A 374 0.08 -4.82 10.67
N LEU A 375 0.38 -5.60 11.72
CA LEU A 375 -0.42 -6.75 12.12
C LEU A 375 -1.80 -6.38 12.67
N SER A 376 -2.05 -5.12 13.00
CA SER A 376 -3.40 -4.67 13.39
C SER A 376 -4.41 -4.72 12.25
N ARG A 377 -3.93 -4.78 11.01
CA ARG A 377 -4.78 -4.80 9.82
C ARG A 377 -4.45 -5.93 8.83
N ILE A 378 -3.24 -6.48 8.89
CA ILE A 378 -2.78 -7.56 8.01
C ILE A 378 -2.50 -8.79 8.89
N PRO A 379 -3.25 -9.88 8.77
CA PRO A 379 -3.09 -11.07 9.59
C PRO A 379 -1.95 -11.96 9.08
N LEU A 380 -0.71 -11.45 9.13
CA LEU A 380 0.46 -12.23 8.74
C LEU A 380 0.71 -13.36 9.74
N PRO A 381 0.81 -14.62 9.28
CA PRO A 381 0.95 -15.76 10.18
C PRO A 381 2.38 -15.88 10.71
N MET A 382 2.48 -16.42 11.94
CA MET A 382 3.76 -16.75 12.58
C MET A 382 4.35 -18.00 11.99
N ALA A 383 5.66 -17.96 11.77
CA ALA A 383 6.44 -19.12 11.42
C ALA A 383 6.01 -19.83 10.12
N GLU A 384 5.37 -19.11 9.21
CA GLU A 384 4.97 -19.59 7.89
C GLU A 384 5.85 -18.96 6.79
N PRO A 385 6.00 -19.61 5.61
CA PRO A 385 6.80 -19.03 4.53
C PRO A 385 6.20 -17.74 3.96
N MET A 386 7.09 -16.79 3.68
CA MET A 386 6.80 -15.48 3.10
C MET A 386 7.62 -15.28 1.83
N LEU A 387 6.97 -15.11 0.70
CA LEU A 387 7.61 -14.81 -0.58
C LEU A 387 7.77 -13.29 -0.74
N ILE A 388 8.99 -12.83 -1.00
CA ILE A 388 9.30 -11.41 -1.20
C ILE A 388 9.93 -11.22 -2.59
N PRO A 389 9.14 -11.14 -3.67
CA PRO A 389 9.65 -10.80 -5.00
C PRO A 389 9.93 -9.30 -5.15
N ALA A 390 9.38 -8.46 -4.26
CA ALA A 390 9.69 -7.03 -4.24
C ALA A 390 11.16 -6.80 -3.88
N PRO A 391 11.89 -5.90 -4.61
CA PRO A 391 13.32 -5.70 -4.37
C PRO A 391 13.62 -5.20 -2.96
N LEU A 392 14.61 -5.83 -2.29
CA LEU A 392 15.00 -5.48 -0.91
C LEU A 392 15.72 -4.12 -0.82
N PHE A 393 16.27 -3.60 -1.90
CA PHE A 393 16.84 -2.25 -1.93
C PHE A 393 15.77 -1.14 -1.95
N HIS A 394 14.49 -1.49 -2.07
CA HIS A 394 13.36 -0.58 -1.91
C HIS A 394 12.68 -0.73 -0.56
N THR A 395 12.09 0.36 -0.10
CA THR A 395 11.41 0.44 1.20
C THR A 395 10.42 -0.70 1.44
N TRP A 396 9.67 -1.13 0.42
CA TRP A 396 8.61 -2.12 0.61
C TRP A 396 9.14 -3.56 0.74
N GLY A 397 10.05 -3.98 -0.13
CA GLY A 397 10.73 -5.28 0.00
C GLY A 397 11.49 -5.38 1.32
N LEU A 398 12.22 -4.31 1.68
CA LEU A 398 12.92 -4.21 2.96
C LEU A 398 11.96 -4.30 4.15
N ALA A 399 10.79 -3.66 4.10
CA ALA A 399 9.78 -3.76 5.15
C ALA A 399 9.28 -5.21 5.31
N GLY A 400 9.06 -5.92 4.21
CA GLY A 400 8.74 -7.36 4.22
C GLY A 400 9.80 -8.18 4.95
N LEU A 401 11.08 -7.95 4.64
CA LEU A 401 12.19 -8.62 5.32
C LEU A 401 12.25 -8.27 6.82
N GLN A 402 12.06 -7.00 7.18
CA GLN A 402 12.05 -6.56 8.58
C GLN A 402 10.89 -7.17 9.38
N ILE A 403 9.72 -7.34 8.77
CA ILE A 403 8.55 -7.97 9.40
C ILE A 403 8.74 -9.48 9.54
N SER A 404 9.42 -10.12 8.61
CA SER A 404 9.60 -11.59 8.62
C SER A 404 10.34 -12.09 9.87
N THR A 405 11.31 -11.32 10.38
CA THR A 405 12.18 -11.77 11.50
C THR A 405 11.41 -11.94 12.82
N PRO A 406 10.60 -10.98 13.33
CA PRO A 406 9.80 -11.21 14.53
C PRO A 406 8.66 -12.22 14.32
N LEU A 407 8.19 -12.41 13.09
CA LEU A 407 7.29 -13.50 12.74
C LEU A 407 8.00 -14.85 12.67
N ARG A 408 9.32 -14.88 12.67
CA ARG A 408 10.13 -16.09 12.45
C ARG A 408 9.74 -16.82 11.17
N ALA A 409 9.34 -16.04 10.16
CA ALA A 409 8.94 -16.54 8.86
C ALA A 409 10.17 -17.04 8.07
N THR A 410 10.01 -18.12 7.31
CA THR A 410 10.96 -18.51 6.27
C THR A 410 10.77 -17.58 5.09
N VAL A 411 11.79 -16.80 4.72
CA VAL A 411 11.70 -15.87 3.59
C VAL A 411 12.14 -16.58 2.32
N VAL A 412 11.28 -16.54 1.29
CA VAL A 412 11.59 -17.02 -0.06
C VAL A 412 11.95 -15.81 -0.92
N LEU A 413 13.18 -15.77 -1.44
CA LEU A 413 13.76 -14.64 -2.16
C LEU A 413 14.10 -15.04 -3.60
N PRO A 414 13.22 -14.84 -4.59
CA PRO A 414 13.61 -14.95 -5.99
C PRO A 414 14.55 -13.78 -6.34
N GLU A 415 15.64 -14.08 -7.04
CA GLU A 415 16.59 -13.05 -7.49
C GLU A 415 15.91 -12.00 -8.39
N ARG A 416 15.04 -12.48 -9.27
CA ARG A 416 14.26 -11.64 -10.19
C ARG A 416 12.79 -12.04 -10.15
N PHE A 417 11.92 -11.04 -10.35
CA PHE A 417 10.50 -11.31 -10.45
C PHE A 417 10.17 -11.97 -11.81
N ASP A 418 9.59 -13.15 -11.75
CA ASP A 418 8.85 -13.79 -12.82
C ASP A 418 7.47 -14.20 -12.30
N ALA A 419 6.41 -13.98 -13.11
CA ALA A 419 5.04 -14.17 -12.65
C ALA A 419 4.69 -15.66 -12.46
N GLU A 420 5.13 -16.54 -13.37
CA GLU A 420 4.89 -17.99 -13.29
C GLU A 420 5.75 -18.60 -12.18
N ASP A 421 7.00 -18.18 -12.08
CA ASP A 421 7.91 -18.63 -11.03
C ASP A 421 7.41 -18.28 -9.63
N CYS A 422 6.82 -17.11 -9.44
CA CYS A 422 6.17 -16.76 -8.17
C CYS A 422 5.06 -17.76 -7.78
N LEU A 423 4.23 -18.19 -8.73
CA LEU A 423 3.18 -19.18 -8.46
C LEU A 423 3.78 -20.57 -8.17
N ARG A 424 4.84 -20.94 -8.88
CA ARG A 424 5.61 -22.17 -8.61
C ARG A 424 6.16 -22.18 -7.19
N LEU A 425 6.86 -21.09 -6.79
CA LEU A 425 7.43 -20.94 -5.44
C LEU A 425 6.34 -20.95 -4.34
N VAL A 426 5.16 -20.36 -4.61
CA VAL A 426 4.01 -20.43 -3.69
C VAL A 426 3.59 -21.87 -3.47
N ALA A 427 3.44 -22.65 -4.53
CA ALA A 427 3.03 -24.07 -4.45
C ALA A 427 4.11 -24.93 -3.79
N GLU A 428 5.38 -24.79 -4.21
CA GLU A 428 6.51 -25.58 -3.75
C GLU A 428 6.79 -25.40 -2.25
N HIS A 429 6.81 -24.13 -1.81
CA HIS A 429 7.14 -23.80 -0.41
C HIS A 429 5.92 -23.56 0.47
N ARG A 430 4.69 -23.79 -0.05
CA ARG A 430 3.42 -23.53 0.64
C ARG A 430 3.39 -22.14 1.29
N VAL A 431 3.72 -21.13 0.51
CA VAL A 431 3.83 -19.75 0.94
C VAL A 431 2.49 -19.26 1.50
N ALA A 432 2.52 -18.68 2.71
CA ALA A 432 1.32 -18.16 3.36
C ALA A 432 1.12 -16.66 3.15
N SER A 433 2.19 -15.91 2.86
CA SER A 433 2.10 -14.47 2.57
C SER A 433 3.07 -14.04 1.48
N MET A 434 2.65 -13.04 0.67
CA MET A 434 3.45 -12.53 -0.44
C MET A 434 3.52 -11.00 -0.40
N ILE A 435 4.73 -10.43 -0.55
CA ILE A 435 5.02 -8.99 -0.55
C ILE A 435 5.26 -8.53 -1.99
N VAL A 436 4.33 -7.81 -2.56
CA VAL A 436 4.32 -7.46 -3.99
C VAL A 436 4.16 -5.97 -4.24
N VAL A 437 4.39 -5.56 -5.48
CA VAL A 437 3.99 -4.24 -6.00
C VAL A 437 2.89 -4.41 -7.04
N PRO A 438 2.08 -3.38 -7.34
CA PRO A 438 0.93 -3.49 -8.25
C PRO A 438 1.23 -4.10 -9.61
N THR A 439 2.40 -3.81 -10.20
CA THR A 439 2.80 -4.39 -11.49
C THR A 439 3.02 -5.89 -11.43
N MET A 440 3.45 -6.42 -10.30
CA MET A 440 3.59 -7.87 -10.09
C MET A 440 2.23 -8.53 -10.02
N VAL A 441 1.26 -7.91 -9.34
CA VAL A 441 -0.14 -8.36 -9.30
C VAL A 441 -0.73 -8.43 -10.71
N ASN A 442 -0.55 -7.36 -11.51
CA ASN A 442 -1.02 -7.34 -12.89
C ASN A 442 -0.40 -8.47 -13.73
N ARG A 443 0.94 -8.62 -13.69
CA ARG A 443 1.64 -9.67 -14.45
C ARG A 443 1.22 -11.09 -14.06
N ILE A 444 0.91 -11.34 -12.78
CA ILE A 444 0.36 -12.62 -12.32
C ILE A 444 -1.05 -12.84 -12.90
N LEU A 445 -1.89 -11.81 -12.94
CA LEU A 445 -3.22 -11.88 -13.52
C LEU A 445 -3.20 -12.03 -15.05
N ASP A 446 -2.22 -11.46 -15.71
CA ASP A 446 -2.04 -11.55 -17.18
C ASP A 446 -1.59 -12.95 -17.65
N LEU A 447 -1.10 -13.81 -16.74
CA LEU A 447 -0.82 -15.20 -17.08
C LEU A 447 -2.10 -15.91 -17.55
N PRO A 448 -2.03 -16.78 -18.58
CA PRO A 448 -3.16 -17.58 -19.00
C PRO A 448 -3.77 -18.37 -17.84
N ALA A 449 -5.10 -18.48 -17.79
CA ALA A 449 -5.78 -19.20 -16.71
C ALA A 449 -5.29 -20.66 -16.58
N ALA A 450 -4.97 -21.32 -17.71
CA ALA A 450 -4.40 -22.67 -17.71
C ALA A 450 -3.00 -22.74 -17.06
N VAL A 451 -2.19 -21.68 -17.13
CA VAL A 451 -0.89 -21.59 -16.45
C VAL A 451 -1.10 -21.39 -14.95
N ARG A 452 -1.96 -20.44 -14.57
CA ARG A 452 -2.28 -20.17 -13.17
C ARG A 452 -2.84 -21.41 -12.45
N ALA A 453 -3.67 -22.19 -13.12
CA ALA A 453 -4.28 -23.40 -12.58
C ALA A 453 -3.31 -24.57 -12.37
N ARG A 454 -2.05 -24.49 -12.84
CA ARG A 454 -1.02 -25.54 -12.62
C ARG A 454 -0.51 -25.55 -11.18
N TYR A 455 -0.62 -24.45 -10.46
CA TYR A 455 0.01 -24.23 -9.17
C TYR A 455 -1.01 -24.14 -8.05
N ASP A 456 -0.82 -24.91 -7.00
CA ASP A 456 -1.65 -24.84 -5.78
C ASP A 456 -1.29 -23.60 -4.97
N THR A 457 -2.13 -22.58 -5.04
CA THR A 457 -1.98 -21.33 -4.27
C THR A 457 -2.83 -21.29 -3.02
N SER A 458 -3.47 -22.39 -2.61
CA SER A 458 -4.41 -22.46 -1.47
C SER A 458 -3.77 -22.17 -0.10
N SER A 459 -2.43 -22.20 -0.03
CA SER A 459 -1.67 -21.82 1.17
C SER A 459 -1.65 -20.31 1.41
N LEU A 460 -1.86 -19.47 0.37
CA LEU A 460 -1.85 -18.02 0.49
C LEU A 460 -2.99 -17.52 1.38
N ARG A 461 -2.67 -16.67 2.35
CA ARG A 461 -3.60 -16.01 3.27
C ARG A 461 -3.53 -14.50 3.20
N ALA A 462 -2.40 -13.95 2.74
CA ALA A 462 -2.23 -12.51 2.57
C ALA A 462 -1.29 -12.20 1.40
N VAL A 463 -1.78 -11.42 0.46
CA VAL A 463 -0.97 -10.79 -0.60
C VAL A 463 -0.98 -9.29 -0.34
N VAL A 464 0.18 -8.72 -0.04
CA VAL A 464 0.29 -7.35 0.44
C VAL A 464 0.98 -6.50 -0.62
N SER A 465 0.21 -5.59 -1.22
CA SER A 465 0.67 -4.67 -2.27
C SER A 465 0.99 -3.29 -1.70
N CYS A 466 2.06 -2.65 -2.20
CA CYS A 466 2.43 -1.27 -1.86
C CYS A 466 3.32 -0.67 -2.96
N GLY A 467 3.56 0.63 -2.89
CA GLY A 467 4.58 1.36 -3.66
C GLY A 467 4.07 2.04 -4.93
N ALA A 468 2.88 1.70 -5.41
CA ALA A 468 2.21 2.38 -6.52
C ALA A 468 0.68 2.26 -6.39
N PRO A 469 -0.11 3.05 -7.11
CA PRO A 469 -1.55 2.89 -7.19
C PRO A 469 -1.93 1.50 -7.73
N LEU A 470 -2.91 0.87 -7.08
CA LEU A 470 -3.51 -0.38 -7.54
C LEU A 470 -4.90 -0.06 -8.10
N ALA A 471 -5.13 -0.35 -9.38
CA ALA A 471 -6.39 -0.05 -10.05
C ALA A 471 -7.54 -0.88 -9.48
N GLY A 472 -8.71 -0.28 -9.30
CA GLY A 472 -9.88 -0.97 -8.74
C GLY A 472 -10.29 -2.21 -9.53
N ALA A 473 -10.18 -2.17 -10.87
CA ALA A 473 -10.43 -3.34 -11.73
C ALA A 473 -9.46 -4.50 -11.42
N THR A 474 -8.16 -4.21 -11.26
CA THR A 474 -7.15 -5.20 -10.87
C THR A 474 -7.46 -5.80 -9.49
N VAL A 475 -7.87 -4.96 -8.52
CA VAL A 475 -8.26 -5.39 -7.18
C VAL A 475 -9.37 -6.43 -7.26
N LEU A 476 -10.46 -6.12 -7.93
CA LEU A 476 -11.62 -7.02 -8.06
C LEU A 476 -11.25 -8.30 -8.79
N GLN A 477 -10.55 -8.20 -9.93
CA GLN A 477 -10.09 -9.35 -10.69
C GLN A 477 -9.19 -10.28 -9.87
N PHE A 478 -8.26 -9.72 -9.08
CA PHE A 478 -7.38 -10.51 -8.23
C PHE A 478 -8.18 -11.27 -7.16
N MET A 479 -9.09 -10.58 -6.48
CA MET A 479 -9.89 -11.17 -5.42
C MET A 479 -10.89 -12.21 -5.96
N ASP A 480 -11.37 -12.06 -7.19
CA ASP A 480 -12.22 -13.06 -7.84
C ASP A 480 -11.46 -14.34 -8.22
N VAL A 481 -10.14 -14.22 -8.50
CA VAL A 481 -9.28 -15.36 -8.87
C VAL A 481 -8.71 -16.06 -7.63
N TYR A 482 -8.22 -15.29 -6.65
CA TYR A 482 -7.45 -15.82 -5.51
C TYR A 482 -8.18 -15.72 -4.17
N GLY A 483 -9.37 -15.11 -4.13
CA GLY A 483 -10.14 -14.88 -2.91
C GLY A 483 -9.77 -13.58 -2.19
N ASP A 484 -10.40 -13.36 -1.05
CA ASP A 484 -10.31 -12.12 -0.25
C ASP A 484 -9.03 -12.10 0.62
N ILE A 485 -7.87 -12.12 -0.04
CA ILE A 485 -6.53 -12.16 0.58
C ILE A 485 -5.65 -10.97 0.19
N LEU A 486 -6.17 -10.02 -0.61
CA LEU A 486 -5.42 -8.85 -1.06
C LEU A 486 -5.49 -7.72 -0.04
N TYR A 487 -4.35 -7.18 0.33
CA TYR A 487 -4.17 -6.00 1.18
C TYR A 487 -3.41 -4.93 0.40
N ASN A 488 -3.80 -3.67 0.52
CA ASN A 488 -3.09 -2.56 -0.11
C ASN A 488 -2.60 -1.57 0.94
N VAL A 489 -1.29 -1.32 0.97
CA VAL A 489 -0.64 -0.38 1.90
C VAL A 489 -0.33 0.91 1.16
N TYR A 490 -0.82 2.02 1.66
CA TYR A 490 -0.44 3.35 1.22
C TYR A 490 0.55 3.97 2.19
N GLY A 491 1.62 4.51 1.65
CA GLY A 491 2.67 5.20 2.38
C GLY A 491 3.78 5.69 1.46
N SER A 492 4.74 6.35 2.03
CA SER A 492 5.95 6.82 1.35
C SER A 492 7.19 6.51 2.18
N THR A 493 8.38 6.79 1.65
CA THR A 493 9.62 6.62 2.41
C THR A 493 9.65 7.51 3.65
N GLU A 494 9.03 8.69 3.57
CA GLU A 494 9.00 9.73 4.61
C GLU A 494 8.08 9.37 5.78
N VAL A 495 6.93 8.76 5.47
CA VAL A 495 5.93 8.43 6.50
C VAL A 495 5.83 6.94 6.80
N SER A 496 6.62 6.10 6.12
CA SER A 496 6.62 4.64 6.19
C SER A 496 5.29 4.02 5.74
N TRP A 497 4.21 4.23 6.47
CA TRP A 497 2.83 3.87 6.13
C TRP A 497 1.86 4.95 6.60
N ALA A 498 0.76 5.09 5.91
CA ALA A 498 -0.37 5.95 6.26
C ALA A 498 -1.63 5.13 6.54
N THR A 499 -2.06 4.33 5.55
CA THR A 499 -3.28 3.53 5.65
C THR A 499 -3.07 2.14 5.05
N ILE A 500 -3.95 1.22 5.44
CA ILE A 500 -3.99 -0.16 4.94
C ILE A 500 -5.45 -0.48 4.58
N ALA A 501 -5.70 -0.82 3.32
CA ALA A 501 -6.96 -1.35 2.86
C ALA A 501 -6.97 -2.87 3.07
N THR A 502 -7.98 -3.36 3.79
CA THR A 502 -8.25 -4.79 3.96
C THR A 502 -9.10 -5.33 2.81
N PRO A 503 -9.21 -6.65 2.62
CA PRO A 503 -10.10 -7.21 1.61
C PRO A 503 -11.54 -6.68 1.70
N ASP A 504 -12.09 -6.50 2.89
CA ASP A 504 -13.43 -5.91 3.08
C ASP A 504 -13.51 -4.46 2.61
N ASP A 505 -12.47 -3.66 2.90
CA ASP A 505 -12.39 -2.28 2.40
C ASP A 505 -12.33 -2.28 0.86
N LEU A 506 -11.53 -3.18 0.28
CA LEU A 506 -11.32 -3.30 -1.17
C LEU A 506 -12.52 -3.85 -1.93
N ARG A 507 -13.26 -4.82 -1.38
CA ARG A 507 -14.52 -5.29 -1.98
C ARG A 507 -15.56 -4.18 -2.03
N THR A 508 -15.60 -3.35 -0.98
CA THR A 508 -16.58 -2.26 -0.88
C THR A 508 -16.20 -1.06 -1.72
N ALA A 509 -14.92 -0.71 -1.74
CA ALA A 509 -14.38 0.47 -2.40
C ALA A 509 -13.00 0.13 -2.99
N PRO A 510 -12.95 -0.44 -4.20
CA PRO A 510 -11.73 -1.01 -4.78
C PRO A 510 -10.58 -0.02 -4.96
N THR A 511 -10.87 1.29 -5.02
CA THR A 511 -9.87 2.36 -5.19
C THR A 511 -9.40 2.98 -3.87
N THR A 512 -9.93 2.52 -2.73
CA THR A 512 -9.54 3.06 -1.42
C THR A 512 -8.10 2.72 -1.06
N ALA A 513 -7.43 3.65 -0.39
CA ALA A 513 -6.17 3.39 0.29
C ALA A 513 -6.36 2.78 1.70
N GLY A 514 -7.61 2.61 2.16
CA GLY A 514 -7.96 2.00 3.44
C GLY A 514 -7.94 2.95 4.63
N ARG A 515 -7.65 2.41 5.81
CA ARG A 515 -7.71 3.14 7.09
C ARG A 515 -6.37 3.09 7.82
N PRO A 516 -6.08 4.06 8.72
CA PRO A 516 -4.86 4.06 9.51
C PRO A 516 -4.73 2.78 10.37
N PRO A 517 -3.55 2.15 10.40
CA PRO A 517 -3.27 1.09 11.34
C PRO A 517 -2.98 1.64 12.74
N LEU A 518 -2.84 0.74 13.73
CA LEU A 518 -2.60 1.07 15.12
C LEU A 518 -1.46 2.11 15.30
N GLY A 519 -1.75 3.19 16.02
CA GLY A 519 -0.79 4.24 16.35
C GLY A 519 -0.43 5.18 15.20
N THR A 520 -1.23 5.18 14.13
CA THR A 520 -1.09 6.10 13.00
C THR A 520 -2.24 7.12 13.01
N ARG A 521 -1.89 8.38 12.78
CA ARG A 521 -2.83 9.48 12.58
C ARG A 521 -2.80 9.88 11.10
N VAL A 522 -3.96 10.09 10.51
CA VAL A 522 -4.10 10.64 9.16
C VAL A 522 -5.07 11.80 9.21
N ALA A 523 -4.68 12.91 8.63
CA ALA A 523 -5.52 14.09 8.48
C ALA A 523 -5.52 14.56 7.02
N VAL A 524 -6.66 15.10 6.59
CA VAL A 524 -6.76 15.79 5.31
C VAL A 524 -6.99 17.27 5.60
N LEU A 525 -6.01 18.11 5.22
CA LEU A 525 -5.96 19.52 5.56
C LEU A 525 -6.10 20.41 4.32
N GLY A 526 -6.75 21.56 4.49
CA GLY A 526 -6.82 22.61 3.48
C GLY A 526 -5.51 23.44 3.42
N PRO A 527 -5.46 24.43 2.51
CA PRO A 527 -4.32 25.34 2.39
C PRO A 527 -4.04 26.16 3.68
N ASP A 528 -5.07 26.33 4.51
CA ASP A 528 -4.98 27.00 5.81
C ASP A 528 -4.53 26.06 6.96
N GLN A 529 -4.11 24.84 6.62
CA GLN A 529 -3.73 23.77 7.54
C GLN A 529 -4.83 23.34 8.52
N ARG A 530 -6.09 23.64 8.17
CA ARG A 530 -7.26 23.18 8.93
C ARG A 530 -7.87 21.95 8.27
N PRO A 531 -8.47 21.07 9.08
CA PRO A 531 -9.17 19.91 8.56
C PRO A 531 -10.28 20.28 7.58
N VAL A 532 -10.32 19.64 6.41
CA VAL A 532 -11.41 19.80 5.44
C VAL A 532 -12.59 18.88 5.78
N PRO A 533 -13.81 19.19 5.32
CA PRO A 533 -14.95 18.29 5.47
C PRO A 533 -14.73 16.94 4.79
N LEU A 534 -15.47 15.91 5.25
CA LEU A 534 -15.46 14.60 4.61
C LEU A 534 -15.86 14.67 3.14
N GLY A 535 -15.19 13.92 2.27
CA GLY A 535 -15.40 13.94 0.82
C GLY A 535 -14.77 15.14 0.11
N VAL A 536 -14.20 16.10 0.85
CA VAL A 536 -13.47 17.24 0.28
C VAL A 536 -11.99 16.89 0.17
N THR A 537 -11.41 17.13 -1.00
CA THR A 537 -10.00 16.90 -1.28
C THR A 537 -9.14 17.96 -0.60
N GLY A 538 -8.06 17.53 0.05
CA GLY A 538 -7.03 18.37 0.65
C GLY A 538 -5.71 17.62 0.73
N HIS A 539 -4.69 18.24 1.34
CA HIS A 539 -3.37 17.64 1.55
C HIS A 539 -3.43 16.56 2.62
N ILE A 540 -2.78 15.43 2.35
CA ILE A 540 -2.76 14.29 3.27
C ILE A 540 -1.56 14.42 4.20
N PHE A 541 -1.84 14.55 5.49
CA PHE A 541 -0.85 14.58 6.57
C PHE A 541 -0.87 13.28 7.35
N VAL A 542 0.32 12.77 7.69
CA VAL A 542 0.49 11.50 8.39
C VAL A 542 1.40 11.65 9.59
N GLY A 543 0.96 11.14 10.73
CA GLY A 543 1.74 11.08 11.97
C GLY A 543 1.79 9.66 12.52
N ASN A 544 3.02 9.12 12.70
CA ASN A 544 3.27 7.85 13.35
C ASN A 544 4.67 7.86 13.97
N HIS A 545 5.08 6.76 14.60
CA HIS A 545 6.37 6.68 15.29
C HIS A 545 7.55 6.30 14.37
N MET A 546 7.31 6.16 13.07
CA MET A 546 8.28 5.80 12.04
C MET A 546 8.39 6.88 10.95
N LEU A 547 8.04 8.13 11.29
CA LEU A 547 8.35 9.27 10.42
C LEU A 547 9.87 9.35 10.24
N PHE A 548 10.33 9.67 9.03
CA PHE A 548 11.76 9.74 8.76
C PHE A 548 12.44 10.90 9.52
N ASP A 549 13.75 10.76 9.76
CA ASP A 549 14.57 11.77 10.46
C ASP A 549 14.99 12.94 9.55
N GLY A 550 14.52 12.96 8.29
CA GLY A 550 14.85 13.97 7.28
C GLY A 550 15.70 13.43 6.13
N TYR A 551 15.85 14.26 5.10
CA TYR A 551 16.74 13.99 3.97
C TYR A 551 18.17 14.40 4.29
N VAL A 552 19.13 13.72 3.65
CA VAL A 552 20.53 14.16 3.67
C VAL A 552 20.63 15.38 2.76
N ASN A 553 20.92 16.56 3.34
CA ASN A 553 21.15 17.83 2.62
C ASN A 553 19.92 18.41 1.88
N SER A 554 18.70 18.23 2.39
CA SER A 554 17.49 18.87 1.84
C SER A 554 16.59 19.43 2.94
N ALA A 555 15.71 20.38 2.62
CA ALA A 555 14.72 20.90 3.56
C ALA A 555 13.74 19.80 3.98
N PRO A 556 13.26 19.83 5.24
CA PRO A 556 12.23 18.92 5.70
C PRO A 556 10.90 19.19 4.99
N PRO A 557 10.01 18.18 4.86
CA PRO A 557 8.66 18.41 4.37
C PRO A 557 7.85 19.28 5.35
N THR A 558 6.74 19.81 4.86
CA THR A 558 5.80 20.59 5.67
C THR A 558 5.25 19.73 6.82
N GLU A 559 5.20 20.31 8.00
CA GLU A 559 4.70 19.65 9.22
C GLU A 559 3.51 20.42 9.80
N ALA A 560 2.49 19.68 10.27
CA ALA A 560 1.35 20.20 10.99
C ALA A 560 0.98 19.27 12.14
N ASP A 561 0.94 19.75 13.37
CA ASP A 561 0.56 19.00 14.59
C ASP A 561 1.31 17.65 14.73
N GLY A 562 2.62 17.62 14.44
CA GLY A 562 3.45 16.41 14.49
C GLY A 562 3.10 15.37 13.41
N MET A 563 2.49 15.82 12.30
CA MET A 563 2.22 15.03 11.10
C MET A 563 2.94 15.65 9.91
N LEU A 564 3.52 14.82 9.05
CA LEU A 564 4.20 15.24 7.83
C LEU A 564 3.23 15.24 6.64
N ASP A 565 3.36 16.28 5.80
CA ASP A 565 2.72 16.31 4.48
C ASP A 565 3.33 15.23 3.59
N THR A 566 2.48 14.41 2.99
CA THR A 566 2.91 13.36 2.05
C THR A 566 3.18 13.89 0.64
N GLY A 567 2.73 15.12 0.34
CA GLY A 567 2.68 15.68 -1.01
C GLY A 567 1.59 15.06 -1.88
N ASP A 568 0.71 14.23 -1.30
CA ASP A 568 -0.44 13.67 -1.97
C ASP A 568 -1.72 14.40 -1.55
N LEU A 569 -2.66 14.50 -2.47
CA LEU A 569 -4.00 15.03 -2.25
C LEU A 569 -5.01 13.89 -2.19
N GLY A 570 -6.02 14.02 -1.32
CA GLY A 570 -7.04 13.00 -1.15
C GLY A 570 -8.17 13.45 -0.24
N TYR A 571 -9.08 12.53 0.04
CA TYR A 571 -10.21 12.78 0.93
C TYR A 571 -10.53 11.55 1.79
N LEU A 572 -11.19 11.79 2.90
CA LEU A 572 -11.74 10.74 3.76
C LEU A 572 -13.24 10.58 3.50
N ASP A 573 -13.70 9.34 3.41
CA ASP A 573 -15.14 9.05 3.38
C ASP A 573 -15.76 8.99 4.79
N VAL A 574 -17.07 8.84 4.84
CA VAL A 574 -17.84 8.82 6.10
C VAL A 574 -17.51 7.66 7.03
N VAL A 575 -16.86 6.60 6.54
CA VAL A 575 -16.41 5.47 7.37
C VAL A 575 -14.92 5.53 7.68
N GLY A 576 -14.25 6.64 7.31
CA GLY A 576 -12.85 6.89 7.61
C GLY A 576 -11.86 6.17 6.69
N ARG A 577 -12.28 5.78 5.48
CA ARG A 577 -11.38 5.28 4.43
C ARG A 577 -10.77 6.45 3.68
N LEU A 578 -9.48 6.36 3.40
CA LEU A 578 -8.75 7.35 2.61
C LEU A 578 -8.83 7.01 1.12
N PHE A 579 -9.02 8.03 0.30
CA PHE A 579 -8.94 7.96 -1.16
C PHE A 579 -7.90 8.96 -1.65
N ILE A 580 -6.99 8.49 -2.49
CA ILE A 580 -5.92 9.32 -3.06
C ILE A 580 -6.42 9.90 -4.38
N ALA A 581 -6.51 11.22 -4.47
CA ALA A 581 -6.89 11.91 -5.70
C ALA A 581 -5.71 12.04 -6.67
N GLY A 582 -4.50 12.26 -6.14
CA GLY A 582 -3.28 12.40 -6.93
C GLY A 582 -2.17 13.06 -6.12
N ARG A 583 -1.08 13.38 -6.80
CA ARG A 583 -0.02 14.20 -6.22
C ARG A 583 -0.30 15.68 -6.47
N ASP A 584 0.11 16.52 -5.53
CA ASP A 584 -0.02 17.97 -5.66
C ASP A 584 0.79 18.50 -6.86
N ASP A 585 2.00 17.96 -7.06
CA ASP A 585 2.89 18.29 -8.17
C ASP A 585 2.46 17.68 -9.53
N GLU A 586 1.52 16.74 -9.56
CA GLU A 586 0.94 16.14 -10.78
C GLU A 586 -0.44 16.73 -11.13
N MET A 587 -0.98 17.62 -10.30
CA MET A 587 -2.27 18.26 -10.56
C MET A 587 -2.20 19.12 -11.83
N ILE A 588 -3.15 18.92 -12.74
CA ILE A 588 -3.22 19.60 -14.04
C ILE A 588 -4.22 20.75 -13.91
N ILE A 589 -3.76 21.97 -14.12
CA ILE A 589 -4.64 23.14 -14.13
C ILE A 589 -5.08 23.39 -15.59
N SER A 590 -6.29 22.94 -15.91
CA SER A 590 -6.84 23.04 -17.26
C SER A 590 -8.03 24.02 -17.29
N GLY A 591 -7.84 25.19 -17.91
CA GLY A 591 -8.89 26.22 -18.00
C GLY A 591 -9.36 26.76 -16.64
N GLY A 592 -8.44 26.79 -15.65
CA GLY A 592 -8.77 27.23 -14.28
C GLY A 592 -9.33 26.14 -13.36
N GLU A 593 -9.53 24.93 -13.87
CA GLU A 593 -10.01 23.78 -13.11
C GLU A 593 -8.87 22.83 -12.73
N ASN A 594 -8.89 22.37 -11.49
CA ASN A 594 -7.93 21.40 -10.95
C ASN A 594 -8.35 19.99 -11.35
N VAL A 595 -7.61 19.39 -12.27
CA VAL A 595 -7.86 18.02 -12.76
C VAL A 595 -6.75 17.10 -12.31
N PHE A 596 -7.13 16.00 -11.67
CA PHE A 596 -6.19 14.96 -11.29
C PHE A 596 -6.12 13.88 -12.35
N PRO A 597 -4.90 13.45 -12.77
CA PRO A 597 -4.71 12.37 -13.74
C PRO A 597 -5.33 11.04 -13.30
N ARG A 598 -5.20 10.72 -12.01
CA ARG A 598 -5.57 9.41 -11.46
C ARG A 598 -7.03 9.01 -11.68
N PRO A 599 -8.05 9.83 -11.44
CA PRO A 599 -9.44 9.46 -11.74
C PRO A 599 -9.67 9.14 -13.22
N VAL A 600 -8.92 9.79 -14.14
CA VAL A 600 -9.00 9.50 -15.57
C VAL A 600 -8.31 8.18 -15.88
N GLU A 601 -7.13 7.93 -15.31
CA GLU A 601 -6.41 6.67 -15.41
C GLU A 601 -7.25 5.50 -14.88
N GLU A 602 -7.89 5.65 -13.71
CA GLU A 602 -8.77 4.65 -13.13
C GLU A 602 -9.99 4.37 -14.02
N ALA A 603 -10.63 5.41 -14.53
CA ALA A 603 -11.76 5.24 -15.44
C ALA A 603 -11.36 4.47 -16.70
N LEU A 604 -10.21 4.82 -17.32
CA LEU A 604 -9.71 4.16 -18.53
C LEU A 604 -9.27 2.72 -18.27
N ALA A 605 -8.71 2.42 -17.11
CA ALA A 605 -8.32 1.07 -16.72
C ALA A 605 -9.52 0.08 -16.61
N HIS A 606 -10.75 0.58 -16.49
CA HIS A 606 -11.96 -0.23 -16.52
C HIS A 606 -12.39 -0.64 -17.94
N LEU A 607 -11.80 -0.06 -18.98
CA LEU A 607 -12.07 -0.48 -20.36
C LEU A 607 -11.40 -1.83 -20.63
N PRO A 608 -12.15 -2.87 -21.06
CA PRO A 608 -11.56 -4.19 -21.33
C PRO A 608 -10.44 -4.16 -22.38
N GLN A 609 -10.44 -3.15 -23.27
CA GLN A 609 -9.45 -2.96 -24.33
C GLN A 609 -8.14 -2.32 -23.84
N VAL A 610 -8.11 -1.78 -22.63
CA VAL A 610 -6.94 -1.10 -22.06
C VAL A 610 -6.14 -2.10 -21.23
N SER A 611 -4.85 -2.22 -21.52
CA SER A 611 -3.89 -2.95 -20.69
C SER A 611 -3.27 -2.04 -19.65
N GLU A 612 -2.77 -0.86 -20.10
CA GLU A 612 -2.14 0.13 -19.23
C GLU A 612 -2.52 1.53 -19.71
N VAL A 613 -2.48 2.49 -18.78
CA VAL A 613 -2.75 3.89 -19.07
C VAL A 613 -1.95 4.80 -18.14
N ALA A 614 -1.48 5.91 -18.69
CA ALA A 614 -0.93 7.04 -17.94
C ALA A 614 -1.50 8.35 -18.49
N VAL A 615 -1.82 9.27 -17.61
CA VAL A 615 -2.32 10.61 -17.95
C VAL A 615 -1.38 11.66 -17.39
N VAL A 616 -1.03 12.64 -18.22
CA VAL A 616 -0.15 13.75 -17.86
C VAL A 616 -0.71 15.08 -18.34
N GLY A 617 -0.31 16.15 -17.67
CA GLY A 617 -0.52 17.50 -18.16
C GLY A 617 0.52 17.87 -19.20
N VAL A 618 0.06 18.40 -20.34
CA VAL A 618 0.95 18.99 -21.33
C VAL A 618 0.58 20.47 -21.52
N PRO A 619 1.55 21.35 -21.85
CA PRO A 619 1.28 22.77 -22.06
C PRO A 619 0.18 23.01 -23.11
N ASP A 620 -0.68 23.99 -22.88
CA ASP A 620 -1.74 24.43 -23.79
C ASP A 620 -1.85 25.95 -23.75
N GLN A 621 -1.90 26.59 -24.94
CA GLN A 621 -1.92 28.04 -25.03
C GLN A 621 -3.23 28.68 -24.55
N GLU A 622 -4.35 27.96 -24.67
CA GLU A 622 -5.68 28.46 -24.31
C GLU A 622 -6.04 28.12 -22.86
N PHE A 623 -5.66 26.93 -22.40
CA PHE A 623 -6.09 26.38 -21.10
C PHE A 623 -4.95 26.31 -20.06
N GLY A 624 -3.76 26.81 -20.40
CA GLY A 624 -2.56 26.66 -19.56
C GLY A 624 -1.98 25.25 -19.66
N GLN A 625 -2.77 24.25 -19.31
CA GLN A 625 -2.46 22.84 -19.51
C GLN A 625 -3.66 22.09 -20.06
N ARG A 626 -3.40 20.97 -20.78
CA ARG A 626 -4.41 20.01 -21.21
C ARG A 626 -3.99 18.57 -20.85
N LEU A 627 -4.94 17.67 -20.76
CA LEU A 627 -4.68 16.27 -20.48
C LEU A 627 -4.23 15.55 -21.75
N ALA A 628 -3.15 14.78 -21.63
CA ALA A 628 -2.67 13.81 -22.60
C ALA A 628 -2.71 12.41 -22.00
N ALA A 629 -3.42 11.48 -22.65
CA ALA A 629 -3.52 10.09 -22.25
C ALA A 629 -2.62 9.21 -23.12
N PHE A 630 -1.78 8.40 -22.47
CA PHE A 630 -0.92 7.40 -23.11
C PHE A 630 -1.47 6.01 -22.76
N VAL A 631 -1.85 5.25 -23.76
CA VAL A 631 -2.64 4.02 -23.59
C VAL A 631 -1.94 2.85 -24.26
N VAL A 632 -1.78 1.75 -23.53
CA VAL A 632 -1.38 0.45 -24.05
C VAL A 632 -2.64 -0.37 -24.26
N LYS A 633 -2.88 -0.79 -25.49
CA LYS A 633 -4.03 -1.65 -25.82
C LYS A 633 -3.75 -3.11 -25.49
N ARG A 634 -4.78 -3.85 -25.13
CA ARG A 634 -4.70 -5.32 -25.15
C ARG A 634 -4.59 -5.81 -26.58
N GLU A 635 -3.91 -6.93 -26.78
CA GLU A 635 -3.71 -7.51 -28.10
C GLU A 635 -5.05 -7.80 -28.80
N GLY A 636 -5.15 -7.39 -30.07
CA GLY A 636 -6.38 -7.56 -30.89
C GLY A 636 -7.53 -6.62 -30.53
N ALA A 637 -7.38 -5.71 -29.55
CA ALA A 637 -8.46 -4.83 -29.13
C ALA A 637 -8.66 -3.63 -30.08
N GLY A 638 -9.89 -3.48 -30.57
CA GLY A 638 -10.34 -2.30 -31.31
C GLY A 638 -10.65 -1.15 -30.32
N LEU A 639 -9.74 -0.20 -30.21
CA LEU A 639 -9.90 1.00 -29.37
C LEU A 639 -9.31 2.19 -30.13
N ASP A 640 -10.07 3.27 -30.23
CA ASP A 640 -9.62 4.53 -30.81
C ASP A 640 -9.73 5.71 -29.82
N SER A 641 -9.20 6.86 -30.23
CA SER A 641 -9.15 8.06 -29.41
C SER A 641 -10.54 8.64 -29.12
N ASP A 642 -11.49 8.50 -30.04
CA ASP A 642 -12.84 9.04 -29.86
C ASP A 642 -13.67 8.19 -28.90
N MET A 643 -13.47 6.87 -28.91
CA MET A 643 -14.04 5.97 -27.91
C MET A 643 -13.55 6.33 -26.51
N ILE A 644 -12.25 6.59 -26.32
CA ILE A 644 -11.67 7.01 -25.05
C ILE A 644 -12.29 8.34 -24.60
N ARG A 645 -12.30 9.35 -25.48
CA ARG A 645 -12.87 10.68 -25.15
C ARG A 645 -14.36 10.59 -24.81
N SER A 646 -15.12 9.81 -25.58
CA SER A 646 -16.56 9.58 -25.35
C SER A 646 -16.78 8.88 -24.00
N TYR A 647 -15.99 7.86 -23.70
CA TYR A 647 -16.08 7.11 -22.44
C TYR A 647 -15.83 8.01 -21.22
N ILE A 648 -14.78 8.84 -21.25
CA ILE A 648 -14.47 9.76 -20.16
C ILE A 648 -15.55 10.86 -20.03
N ARG A 649 -16.04 11.41 -21.16
CA ARG A 649 -17.08 12.45 -21.16
C ARG A 649 -18.37 12.00 -20.47
N HIS A 650 -18.71 10.73 -20.52
CA HIS A 650 -19.90 10.18 -19.88
C HIS A 650 -19.71 9.87 -18.38
N ARG A 651 -18.46 9.79 -17.89
CA ARG A 651 -18.16 9.37 -16.51
C ARG A 651 -17.55 10.44 -15.64
N LEU A 652 -16.82 11.37 -16.22
CA LEU A 652 -16.10 12.41 -15.50
C LEU A 652 -16.48 13.79 -16.02
N SER A 653 -15.91 14.84 -15.42
CA SER A 653 -16.14 16.21 -15.88
C SER A 653 -15.62 16.43 -17.30
N ARG A 654 -16.16 17.41 -18.01
CA ARG A 654 -15.67 17.80 -19.35
C ARG A 654 -14.18 18.19 -19.38
N PHE A 655 -13.66 18.67 -18.25
CA PHE A 655 -12.27 19.07 -18.10
C PHE A 655 -11.33 17.86 -17.94
N SER A 656 -11.85 16.71 -17.56
CA SER A 656 -11.13 15.45 -17.42
C SER A 656 -10.95 14.71 -18.75
N VAL A 657 -11.56 15.18 -19.84
CA VAL A 657 -11.49 14.52 -21.17
C VAL A 657 -10.13 14.78 -21.77
N PRO A 658 -9.31 13.73 -22.05
CA PRO A 658 -8.01 13.90 -22.69
C PRO A 658 -8.16 14.49 -24.11
N ARG A 659 -7.46 15.59 -24.38
CA ARG A 659 -7.39 16.15 -25.72
C ARG A 659 -6.45 15.34 -26.62
N ASP A 660 -5.34 14.90 -26.08
CA ASP A 660 -4.38 14.05 -26.76
C ASP A 660 -4.53 12.61 -26.24
N VAL A 661 -4.56 11.66 -27.18
CA VAL A 661 -4.56 10.22 -26.90
C VAL A 661 -3.51 9.57 -27.78
N THR A 662 -2.47 9.02 -27.16
CA THR A 662 -1.37 8.34 -27.83
C THR A 662 -1.36 6.87 -27.45
N PHE A 663 -1.33 6.00 -28.45
CA PHE A 663 -1.22 4.57 -28.24
C PHE A 663 0.25 4.16 -28.31
N LEU A 664 0.70 3.44 -27.25
CA LEU A 664 2.07 2.97 -27.10
C LEU A 664 2.09 1.44 -26.98
N PRO A 665 3.17 0.77 -27.39
CA PRO A 665 3.35 -0.66 -27.15
C PRO A 665 3.56 -0.98 -25.66
N THR A 666 4.25 -0.08 -24.93
CA THR A 666 4.52 -0.20 -23.49
C THR A 666 4.65 1.20 -22.87
N LEU A 667 4.39 1.34 -21.58
CA LEU A 667 4.68 2.56 -20.84
C LEU A 667 6.11 2.53 -20.26
N PRO A 668 6.85 3.66 -20.24
CA PRO A 668 8.17 3.72 -19.61
C PRO A 668 8.05 3.49 -18.09
N ARG A 669 8.84 2.54 -17.57
CA ARG A 669 8.81 2.17 -16.15
C ARG A 669 10.20 2.15 -15.55
N GLY A 670 10.29 2.49 -14.28
CA GLY A 670 11.46 2.23 -13.46
C GLY A 670 11.46 0.80 -12.93
N GLU A 671 12.56 0.41 -12.28
CA GLU A 671 12.76 -0.94 -11.69
C GLU A 671 11.68 -1.35 -10.68
N THR A 672 11.05 -0.39 -10.02
CA THR A 672 9.87 -0.61 -9.15
C THR A 672 8.58 -0.89 -9.90
N GLY A 673 8.61 -0.86 -11.23
CA GLY A 673 7.41 -0.89 -12.05
C GLY A 673 6.60 0.41 -12.06
N LYS A 674 7.06 1.48 -11.40
CA LYS A 674 6.42 2.79 -11.43
C LYS A 674 6.59 3.43 -12.81
N ILE A 675 5.51 3.99 -13.36
CA ILE A 675 5.54 4.69 -14.65
C ILE A 675 6.35 5.98 -14.50
N ILE A 676 7.28 6.22 -15.43
CA ILE A 676 8.13 7.41 -15.49
C ILE A 676 7.45 8.45 -16.38
N LYS A 677 6.51 9.21 -15.80
CA LYS A 677 5.61 10.11 -16.54
C LYS A 677 6.34 11.22 -17.33
N HIS A 678 7.47 11.72 -16.84
CA HIS A 678 8.22 12.78 -17.56
C HIS A 678 8.80 12.32 -18.91
N LEU A 679 9.04 11.02 -19.09
CA LEU A 679 9.46 10.48 -20.39
C LEU A 679 8.34 10.46 -21.43
N LEU A 680 7.08 10.56 -21.00
CA LEU A 680 5.93 10.60 -21.90
C LEU A 680 5.71 11.96 -22.54
N THR A 681 6.23 13.03 -21.94
CA THR A 681 6.05 14.42 -22.42
C THR A 681 7.20 14.94 -23.26
N GLY A 682 8.17 14.09 -23.65
CA GLY A 682 9.32 14.52 -24.47
C GLY A 682 10.31 15.42 -23.74
N GLY A 683 10.26 15.48 -22.41
CA GLY A 683 11.30 16.12 -21.61
C GLY A 683 12.63 15.39 -21.82
N PRO A 684 13.78 16.12 -21.86
CA PRO A 684 15.07 15.47 -21.96
C PRO A 684 15.21 14.48 -20.80
N PRO A 685 15.86 13.31 -21.02
CA PRO A 685 16.23 12.46 -19.91
C PRO A 685 17.02 13.32 -18.91
N ALA A 686 16.75 13.13 -17.63
CA ALA A 686 17.37 13.89 -16.54
C ALA A 686 18.91 13.74 -16.50
N ASP A 687 19.46 12.93 -17.38
CA ASP A 687 20.89 12.76 -17.64
C ASP A 687 21.14 12.71 -19.15
N GLY A 688 22.12 13.47 -19.62
CA GLY A 688 22.51 13.62 -21.03
C GLY A 688 23.09 12.35 -21.68
N SER A 689 22.38 11.25 -21.63
CA SER A 689 22.63 10.06 -22.44
C SER A 689 21.57 9.99 -23.54
N ALA A 690 21.86 10.66 -24.66
CA ALA A 690 21.17 10.43 -25.92
C ALA A 690 21.50 9.01 -26.39
N GLN A 691 20.62 8.05 -26.14
CA GLN A 691 20.53 6.87 -26.98
C GLN A 691 19.37 7.10 -27.94
N SER A 692 19.74 7.32 -29.22
CA SER A 692 18.83 7.33 -30.37
C SER A 692 17.99 6.05 -30.37
N PRO A 693 16.67 6.12 -30.53
CA PRO A 693 15.90 4.96 -30.88
C PRO A 693 16.00 4.71 -32.36
N LEU A 694 16.48 3.51 -32.69
CA LEU A 694 16.19 2.77 -33.92
C LEU A 694 16.69 3.37 -35.26
N GLY A 695 17.89 2.93 -35.62
CA GLY A 695 18.27 2.83 -37.02
C GLY A 695 17.34 1.85 -37.75
N GLY A 696 16.51 2.35 -38.65
CA GLY A 696 15.79 1.56 -39.63
C GLY A 696 16.76 0.92 -40.65
N PRO A 697 16.41 -0.21 -41.27
CA PRO A 697 17.28 -0.87 -42.22
C PRO A 697 17.37 -0.04 -43.50
N HIS A 698 18.59 0.40 -43.85
CA HIS A 698 18.89 0.87 -45.20
C HIS A 698 18.72 -0.28 -46.20
N LEU A 699 17.71 -0.20 -47.04
CA LEU A 699 17.71 -0.87 -48.31
C LEU A 699 18.80 -0.27 -49.19
N VAL A 700 19.78 -1.10 -49.51
CA VAL A 700 20.72 -0.81 -50.62
C VAL A 700 20.27 -1.69 -51.79
N THR A 701 20.05 -1.01 -52.92
CA THR A 701 19.75 -1.54 -54.25
C THR A 701 20.63 -2.66 -54.69
#